data_df881d3bae50cd81511c9a793011923a
#
_entry.id   df881d3bae50cd81511c9a793011923a
#
_cell.length_a   1.000
_cell.length_b   1.000
_cell.length_c   1.000
_cell.angle_alpha   90.00
_cell.angle_beta   90.00
_cell.angle_gamma   90.00
#
_symmetry.space_group_name_H-M   'P 1'
#
loop_
_entity.id
_entity.type
_entity.pdbx_description
1 polymer ?
#
loop_
_entity_poly.entity_id
_entity_poly.type
_entity_poly.pdbx_seq_one_letter_code
_entity_poly.pdbx_strand_id
1 'polypeptide(L)'
;MTANSSTNFVNIGERTNVTGSARFKKLIMAGDYPAAVEVARQQVESGAQVLDVNMDEGLLDAEYAMTTFLKLIAAEPDIARIPFMVDSSKWSVIEAGLKCVSGKPIVNSISMKEGEEQFLAQARKVMNYGAAVVVMAFDTVGQADTRARKLEICGRAYDLLMGIGFPPEDIIFDPNIFAVATGIEEHNNYAVDFIEACRDIKARCPHAHISGGLSNLSFSFRGNEPVRRAMHSVFLYYAIPAGLDMAIVNAGQLDIYDQIDPKLRKACEDVILNTDEGATERLIAMAESFKGTDAVAEKAAAEWRSLPVTKRLEYALVKGIDAHVVDDTEECRQQFARPIEVIEGPLMDGMNVVGDLFGSGKMFLPQVVKSARVMKKAVAHLLPFIEAAKEPGARGKGKIIMATVKGDVHDIGKNIVGVVLQCNGFDVVDMGVMVPWSDILKAAKENDADMIGLSGLITPSLDEMVTVAEEMKRAGMTMPLLIGGATTSKVHTALRIAPAYDGPVVHVLDASRAVGVASTLVSDTIRDDFVQKTADEYEAVRIARANKGQSELIPIEAARANAFPADMALKPAAPKQPGVHVFEDWDLADLRELIDWTPFFRAWELAGNYPAILTDAVVGESATSLFEDAQKMLDQIIAEKWLTAKGVAGLWPCRREGDDVVISSSPSPLRGEGDKTALPAPADRQARRARQYVPRRFYRSGRRLDRRLRGNRGARDRRASRALQSR
;
A
#
# COMPACT_ATOMS: atom_id res chain seq x y z
N MET A 1 -3.73 16.11 -35.95
CA MET A 1 -3.35 14.85 -35.33
C MET A 1 -1.90 15.00 -34.86
N THR A 2 -1.68 15.42 -33.65
CA THR A 2 -0.36 15.55 -33.03
C THR A 2 0.09 14.16 -32.58
N ALA A 3 1.29 13.77 -32.99
CA ALA A 3 1.90 12.48 -32.65
C ALA A 3 1.89 12.25 -31.15
N ASN A 4 1.23 11.19 -30.71
CA ASN A 4 1.33 10.68 -29.36
C ASN A 4 2.80 10.29 -29.10
N SER A 5 3.45 11.04 -28.24
CA SER A 5 4.63 10.50 -27.55
C SER A 5 4.15 9.30 -26.74
N SER A 6 4.56 8.10 -27.14
CA SER A 6 4.33 6.89 -26.35
C SER A 6 5.06 7.06 -25.01
N THR A 7 4.34 7.50 -24.00
CA THR A 7 4.85 7.50 -22.62
C THR A 7 4.97 6.05 -22.21
N ASN A 8 6.20 5.59 -21.94
CA ASN A 8 6.42 4.27 -21.35
C ASN A 8 5.80 4.27 -19.96
N PHE A 9 4.68 3.56 -19.79
CA PHE A 9 4.07 3.38 -18.47
C PHE A 9 5.01 2.64 -17.52
N VAL A 10 5.13 3.13 -16.29
CA VAL A 10 6.05 2.61 -15.28
C VAL A 10 5.30 1.80 -14.23
N ASN A 11 5.63 0.52 -14.09
CA ASN A 11 5.12 -0.33 -13.02
C ASN A 11 5.96 -0.15 -11.75
N ILE A 12 5.34 0.30 -10.67
CA ILE A 12 5.94 0.40 -9.34
C ILE A 12 5.50 -0.84 -8.54
N GLY A 13 6.46 -1.68 -8.15
CA GLY A 13 6.16 -2.93 -7.44
C GLY A 13 5.78 -2.68 -5.99
N GLU A 14 4.60 -3.18 -5.57
CA GLU A 14 3.99 -2.95 -4.24
C GLU A 14 4.28 -4.02 -3.19
N ARG A 15 4.99 -5.11 -3.52
CA ARG A 15 5.10 -6.28 -2.63
C ARG A 15 6.15 -6.15 -1.52
N THR A 16 7.00 -5.14 -1.58
CA THR A 16 7.95 -4.76 -0.52
C THR A 16 7.38 -3.70 0.42
N ASN A 17 6.08 -3.68 0.55
CA ASN A 17 5.31 -2.80 1.42
C ASN A 17 4.63 -3.66 2.51
N VAL A 18 4.92 -3.38 3.79
CA VAL A 18 4.38 -4.16 4.94
C VAL A 18 2.87 -4.00 5.10
N THR A 19 2.27 -2.92 4.60
CA THR A 19 0.83 -2.71 4.62
C THR A 19 0.13 -3.40 3.45
N GLY A 20 0.79 -3.48 2.28
CA GLY A 20 0.25 -4.07 1.05
C GLY A 20 0.53 -5.57 0.88
N SER A 21 1.50 -6.14 1.61
CA SER A 21 1.94 -7.53 1.45
C SER A 21 2.03 -8.28 2.78
N ALA A 22 1.05 -9.14 3.05
CA ALA A 22 1.04 -9.96 4.28
C ALA A 22 2.27 -10.89 4.38
N ARG A 23 2.76 -11.42 3.24
CA ARG A 23 3.99 -12.24 3.19
C ARG A 23 5.20 -11.41 3.60
N PHE A 24 5.38 -10.25 3.00
CA PHE A 24 6.52 -9.36 3.28
C PHE A 24 6.49 -8.88 4.73
N LYS A 25 5.32 -8.42 5.21
CA LYS A 25 5.09 -8.06 6.60
C LYS A 25 5.55 -9.16 7.57
N LYS A 26 5.13 -10.41 7.32
CA LYS A 26 5.52 -11.56 8.18
C LYS A 26 7.03 -11.76 8.22
N LEU A 27 7.72 -11.64 7.10
CA LEU A 27 9.17 -11.80 7.00
C LEU A 27 9.92 -10.68 7.77
N ILE A 28 9.54 -9.43 7.54
CA ILE A 28 10.14 -8.27 8.24
C ILE A 28 9.90 -8.36 9.75
N MET A 29 8.67 -8.69 10.17
CA MET A 29 8.33 -8.87 11.59
C MET A 29 9.09 -10.02 12.25
N ALA A 30 9.46 -11.05 11.49
CA ALA A 30 10.28 -12.16 11.97
C ALA A 30 11.80 -11.85 11.94
N GLY A 31 12.20 -10.74 11.33
CA GLY A 31 13.62 -10.41 11.09
C GLY A 31 14.27 -11.24 9.99
N ASP A 32 13.48 -11.94 9.17
CA ASP A 32 13.98 -12.73 8.05
C ASP A 32 14.21 -11.86 6.80
N TYR A 33 15.17 -10.98 6.89
CA TYR A 33 15.56 -10.10 5.79
C TYR A 33 16.06 -10.84 4.54
N PRO A 34 16.79 -11.98 4.62
CA PRO A 34 17.16 -12.72 3.42
C PRO A 34 15.96 -13.18 2.58
N ALA A 35 14.91 -13.71 3.23
CA ALA A 35 13.69 -14.08 2.52
C ALA A 35 12.89 -12.83 2.05
N ALA A 36 12.99 -11.70 2.75
CA ALA A 36 12.40 -10.44 2.32
C ALA A 36 13.09 -9.87 1.06
N VAL A 37 14.41 -9.99 0.93
CA VAL A 37 15.17 -9.63 -0.28
C VAL A 37 14.69 -10.43 -1.49
N GLU A 38 14.36 -11.70 -1.30
CA GLU A 38 13.81 -12.53 -2.39
C GLU A 38 12.44 -12.02 -2.88
N VAL A 39 11.61 -11.43 -2.01
CA VAL A 39 10.37 -10.77 -2.44
C VAL A 39 10.66 -9.57 -3.34
N ALA A 40 11.70 -8.78 -3.04
CA ALA A 40 12.13 -7.69 -3.91
C ALA A 40 12.64 -8.21 -5.26
N ARG A 41 13.43 -9.28 -5.26
CA ARG A 41 13.96 -9.91 -6.48
C ARG A 41 12.83 -10.37 -7.41
N GLN A 42 11.83 -11.09 -6.86
CA GLN A 42 10.67 -11.56 -7.61
C GLN A 42 9.90 -10.43 -8.30
N GLN A 43 9.75 -9.27 -7.65
CA GLN A 43 9.09 -8.13 -8.29
C GLN A 43 9.87 -7.57 -9.48
N VAL A 44 11.19 -7.44 -9.32
CA VAL A 44 12.08 -6.98 -10.41
C VAL A 44 12.05 -7.97 -11.58
N GLU A 45 12.06 -9.26 -11.30
CA GLU A 45 11.94 -10.33 -12.30
C GLU A 45 10.57 -10.31 -12.98
N SER A 46 9.50 -9.97 -12.26
CA SER A 46 8.14 -9.83 -12.80
C SER A 46 7.91 -8.51 -13.56
N GLY A 47 8.93 -7.68 -13.73
CA GLY A 47 8.85 -6.48 -14.57
C GLY A 47 8.60 -5.17 -13.83
N ALA A 48 8.70 -5.13 -12.50
CA ALA A 48 8.70 -3.86 -11.78
C ALA A 48 9.89 -2.98 -12.23
N GLN A 49 9.61 -1.71 -12.49
CA GLN A 49 10.59 -0.72 -12.96
C GLN A 49 11.04 0.23 -11.86
N VAL A 50 10.26 0.30 -10.79
CA VAL A 50 10.55 0.97 -9.53
C VAL A 50 10.12 0.00 -8.43
N LEU A 51 10.81 -0.02 -7.30
CA LEU A 51 10.48 -0.84 -6.15
C LEU A 51 10.01 0.05 -5.00
N ASP A 52 8.72 -0.06 -4.63
CA ASP A 52 8.16 0.61 -3.46
C ASP A 52 8.55 -0.14 -2.19
N VAL A 53 9.14 0.58 -1.23
CA VAL A 53 9.59 0.03 0.04
C VAL A 53 8.93 0.80 1.18
N ASN A 54 8.05 0.12 1.91
CA ASN A 54 7.35 0.67 3.08
C ASN A 54 7.53 -0.25 4.29
N MET A 55 7.88 0.36 5.43
CA MET A 55 8.09 -0.31 6.73
C MET A 55 7.14 0.23 7.81
N ASP A 56 6.05 0.91 7.42
CA ASP A 56 5.10 1.52 8.34
C ASP A 56 4.22 0.45 9.02
N GLU A 57 4.74 -0.13 10.09
CA GLU A 57 4.04 -1.07 10.95
C GLU A 57 4.22 -0.64 12.41
N GLY A 58 3.11 -0.48 13.14
CA GLY A 58 3.13 0.07 14.50
C GLY A 58 3.96 -0.71 15.53
N LEU A 59 4.40 -1.93 15.19
CA LEU A 59 5.22 -2.80 16.04
C LEU A 59 6.68 -2.88 15.60
N LEU A 60 7.05 -2.19 14.51
CA LEU A 60 8.42 -2.13 14.00
C LEU A 60 9.10 -0.84 14.42
N ASP A 61 10.42 -0.93 14.63
CA ASP A 61 11.29 0.22 14.46
C ASP A 61 11.43 0.46 12.96
N ALA A 62 10.59 1.35 12.42
CA ALA A 62 10.47 1.56 10.99
C ALA A 62 11.77 2.15 10.40
N GLU A 63 12.50 3.01 11.12
CA GLU A 63 13.78 3.56 10.66
C GLU A 63 14.84 2.48 10.56
N TYR A 64 14.95 1.62 11.57
CA TYR A 64 15.86 0.49 11.55
C TYR A 64 15.50 -0.51 10.44
N ALA A 65 14.23 -0.87 10.31
CA ALA A 65 13.77 -1.82 9.29
C ALA A 65 14.01 -1.27 7.88
N MET A 66 13.66 0.00 7.62
CA MET A 66 13.89 0.67 6.35
C MET A 66 15.36 0.70 5.96
N THR A 67 16.20 1.17 6.88
CA THR A 67 17.64 1.28 6.61
C THR A 67 18.30 -0.08 6.42
N THR A 68 17.92 -1.08 7.20
CA THR A 68 18.44 -2.45 7.09
C THR A 68 18.05 -3.07 5.75
N PHE A 69 16.78 -3.01 5.38
CA PHE A 69 16.30 -3.60 4.14
C PHE A 69 16.86 -2.91 2.90
N LEU A 70 16.86 -1.56 2.86
CA LEU A 70 17.39 -0.80 1.74
C LEU A 70 18.88 -1.07 1.50
N LYS A 71 19.69 -1.19 2.56
CA LYS A 71 21.10 -1.55 2.44
C LYS A 71 21.29 -2.95 1.86
N LEU A 72 20.45 -3.91 2.22
CA LEU A 72 20.51 -5.27 1.69
C LEU A 72 20.16 -5.29 0.21
N ILE A 73 19.02 -4.71 -0.21
CA ILE A 73 18.63 -4.70 -1.63
C ILE A 73 19.55 -3.84 -2.49
N ALA A 74 20.13 -2.76 -1.95
CA ALA A 74 21.14 -1.96 -2.66
C ALA A 74 22.45 -2.72 -2.91
N ALA A 75 22.74 -3.76 -2.12
CA ALA A 75 23.90 -4.62 -2.32
C ALA A 75 23.67 -5.73 -3.36
N GLU A 76 22.43 -5.95 -3.78
CA GLU A 76 22.04 -6.97 -4.77
C GLU A 76 21.98 -6.34 -6.17
N PRO A 77 22.93 -6.63 -7.08
CA PRO A 77 22.99 -5.96 -8.38
C PRO A 77 21.74 -6.15 -9.23
N ASP A 78 21.07 -7.30 -9.10
CA ASP A 78 19.88 -7.62 -9.87
C ASP A 78 18.65 -6.83 -9.41
N ILE A 79 18.64 -6.37 -8.16
CA ILE A 79 17.60 -5.51 -7.60
C ILE A 79 17.99 -4.04 -7.74
N ALA A 80 19.23 -3.68 -7.41
CA ALA A 80 19.72 -2.30 -7.38
C ALA A 80 19.83 -1.64 -8.77
N ARG A 81 19.52 -2.37 -9.84
CA ARG A 81 19.48 -1.84 -11.21
C ARG A 81 18.28 -0.94 -11.47
N ILE A 82 17.22 -1.03 -10.65
CA ILE A 82 16.03 -0.17 -10.75
C ILE A 82 16.01 0.83 -9.57
N PRO A 83 15.36 1.99 -9.72
CA PRO A 83 15.22 2.97 -8.64
C PRO A 83 14.32 2.44 -7.52
N PHE A 84 14.56 2.93 -6.30
CA PHE A 84 13.74 2.64 -5.13
C PHE A 84 12.84 3.84 -4.81
N MET A 85 11.59 3.54 -4.46
CA MET A 85 10.64 4.47 -3.87
C MET A 85 10.67 4.25 -2.35
N VAL A 86 11.05 5.27 -1.61
CA VAL A 86 11.06 5.25 -0.14
C VAL A 86 9.71 5.75 0.34
N ASP A 87 8.89 4.84 0.83
CA ASP A 87 7.52 5.09 1.23
C ASP A 87 7.37 5.04 2.76
N SER A 88 6.92 6.13 3.34
CA SER A 88 6.53 6.19 4.75
C SER A 88 5.64 7.40 5.03
N SER A 89 4.74 7.24 6.00
CA SER A 89 3.96 8.33 6.59
C SER A 89 4.79 9.24 7.51
N LYS A 90 6.00 8.79 7.92
CA LYS A 90 6.89 9.52 8.85
C LYS A 90 8.11 10.04 8.12
N TRP A 91 8.32 11.36 8.19
CA TRP A 91 9.47 12.00 7.53
C TRP A 91 10.83 11.45 7.98
N SER A 92 10.97 11.11 9.27
CA SER A 92 12.22 10.56 9.80
C SER A 92 12.60 9.23 9.15
N VAL A 93 11.62 8.37 8.84
CA VAL A 93 11.81 7.10 8.13
C VAL A 93 12.21 7.34 6.68
N ILE A 94 11.55 8.29 6.00
CA ILE A 94 11.90 8.70 4.62
C ILE A 94 13.35 9.18 4.59
N GLU A 95 13.73 10.09 5.50
CA GLU A 95 15.08 10.65 5.54
C GLU A 95 16.15 9.60 5.87
N ALA A 96 15.86 8.66 6.78
CA ALA A 96 16.72 7.52 7.07
C ALA A 96 16.91 6.62 5.84
N GLY A 97 15.82 6.35 5.10
CA GLY A 97 15.84 5.57 3.86
C GLY A 97 16.64 6.25 2.75
N LEU A 98 16.44 7.56 2.54
CA LEU A 98 17.16 8.33 1.52
C LEU A 98 18.69 8.28 1.69
N LYS A 99 19.17 8.22 2.93
CA LYS A 99 20.61 8.08 3.24
C LYS A 99 21.17 6.72 2.83
N CYS A 100 20.34 5.73 2.58
CA CYS A 100 20.74 4.37 2.20
C CYS A 100 20.66 4.09 0.71
N VAL A 101 20.00 4.96 -0.08
CA VAL A 101 19.75 4.74 -1.51
C VAL A 101 20.74 5.52 -2.36
N SER A 102 21.29 4.86 -3.37
CA SER A 102 22.13 5.49 -4.40
C SER A 102 21.32 5.73 -5.69
N GLY A 103 21.74 6.72 -6.46
CA GLY A 103 21.04 7.07 -7.69
C GLY A 103 19.97 8.12 -7.47
N LYS A 104 18.85 8.03 -8.19
CA LYS A 104 17.71 8.92 -8.05
C LYS A 104 16.56 8.16 -7.38
N PRO A 105 16.36 8.30 -6.07
CA PRO A 105 15.23 7.70 -5.39
C PRO A 105 13.96 8.50 -5.66
N ILE A 106 12.82 7.91 -5.31
CA ILE A 106 11.52 8.58 -5.28
C ILE A 106 11.07 8.62 -3.82
N VAL A 107 10.61 9.76 -3.35
CA VAL A 107 9.98 9.91 -2.04
C VAL A 107 8.48 9.71 -2.17
N ASN A 108 7.89 8.83 -1.40
CA ASN A 108 6.45 8.61 -1.28
C ASN A 108 6.05 8.80 0.19
N SER A 109 5.44 9.92 0.59
CA SER A 109 5.01 11.07 -0.16
C SER A 109 5.11 12.34 0.70
N ILE A 110 4.93 13.50 0.07
CA ILE A 110 4.66 14.75 0.76
C ILE A 110 3.26 15.25 0.40
N SER A 111 2.67 16.09 1.25
CA SER A 111 1.36 16.69 1.00
C SER A 111 1.19 17.97 1.79
N MET A 112 0.15 18.74 1.46
CA MET A 112 -0.19 19.97 2.18
C MET A 112 -1.11 19.72 3.39
N LYS A 113 -1.27 18.49 3.87
CA LYS A 113 -2.14 18.14 5.02
C LYS A 113 -1.76 18.87 6.31
N GLU A 114 -0.47 19.15 6.51
CA GLU A 114 0.07 19.88 7.67
C GLU A 114 0.40 21.34 7.30
N GLY A 115 -0.12 21.84 6.16
CA GLY A 115 0.09 23.20 5.67
C GLY A 115 1.25 23.35 4.68
N GLU A 116 1.28 24.51 4.02
CA GLU A 116 2.22 24.80 2.94
C GLU A 116 3.66 24.98 3.43
N GLU A 117 3.86 25.50 4.63
CA GLU A 117 5.20 25.72 5.18
C GLU A 117 5.95 24.39 5.37
N GLN A 118 5.29 23.41 5.98
CA GLN A 118 5.87 22.08 6.17
C GLN A 118 6.08 21.35 4.86
N PHE A 119 5.12 21.46 3.94
CA PHE A 119 5.22 20.91 2.58
C PHE A 119 6.47 21.43 1.87
N LEU A 120 6.70 22.76 1.86
CA LEU A 120 7.87 23.38 1.24
C LEU A 120 9.18 23.02 1.96
N ALA A 121 9.16 22.89 3.30
CA ALA A 121 10.32 22.45 4.05
C ALA A 121 10.74 21.01 3.68
N GLN A 122 9.78 20.10 3.54
CA GLN A 122 10.01 18.74 3.08
C GLN A 122 10.50 18.72 1.62
N ALA A 123 9.87 19.49 0.73
CA ALA A 123 10.25 19.58 -0.68
C ALA A 123 11.72 20.04 -0.86
N ARG A 124 12.17 21.03 -0.09
CA ARG A 124 13.59 21.47 -0.10
C ARG A 124 14.54 20.35 0.33
N LYS A 125 14.14 19.56 1.33
CA LYS A 125 14.95 18.39 1.74
C LYS A 125 15.01 17.34 0.64
N VAL A 126 13.88 17.04 -0.03
CA VAL A 126 13.84 16.11 -1.18
C VAL A 126 14.80 16.56 -2.28
N MET A 127 14.79 17.86 -2.62
CA MET A 127 15.73 18.46 -3.59
C MET A 127 17.19 18.25 -3.17
N ASN A 128 17.51 18.45 -1.89
CA ASN A 128 18.87 18.27 -1.38
C ASN A 128 19.37 16.82 -1.52
N TYR A 129 18.47 15.83 -1.45
CA TYR A 129 18.77 14.43 -1.72
C TYR A 129 18.79 14.08 -3.22
N GLY A 130 18.39 15.01 -4.09
CA GLY A 130 18.29 14.77 -5.54
C GLY A 130 17.21 13.75 -5.90
N ALA A 131 16.20 13.60 -5.07
CA ALA A 131 15.09 12.66 -5.25
C ALA A 131 13.95 13.27 -6.08
N ALA A 132 13.20 12.41 -6.78
CA ALA A 132 11.85 12.73 -7.24
C ALA A 132 10.85 12.58 -6.07
N VAL A 133 9.67 13.17 -6.18
CA VAL A 133 8.70 13.20 -5.09
C VAL A 133 7.28 12.90 -5.56
N VAL A 134 6.62 11.99 -4.86
CA VAL A 134 5.17 11.84 -4.94
C VAL A 134 4.51 12.92 -4.09
N VAL A 135 3.63 13.68 -4.71
CA VAL A 135 2.82 14.72 -4.08
C VAL A 135 1.38 14.25 -4.05
N MET A 136 0.90 13.89 -2.87
CA MET A 136 -0.50 13.48 -2.70
C MET A 136 -1.44 14.70 -2.81
N ALA A 137 -2.55 14.52 -3.51
CA ALA A 137 -3.64 15.50 -3.52
C ALA A 137 -4.39 15.50 -2.18
N PHE A 138 -3.73 16.05 -1.15
CA PHE A 138 -4.19 16.08 0.22
C PHE A 138 -3.78 17.41 0.87
N ASP A 139 -4.74 18.18 1.36
CA ASP A 139 -4.50 19.44 2.08
C ASP A 139 -5.14 19.40 3.47
N THR A 140 -5.17 20.55 4.14
CA THR A 140 -5.73 20.68 5.50
C THR A 140 -7.23 20.39 5.59
N VAL A 141 -7.95 20.38 4.46
CA VAL A 141 -9.38 20.03 4.40
C VAL A 141 -9.59 18.53 4.25
N GLY A 142 -8.67 17.84 3.57
CA GLY A 142 -8.75 16.40 3.35
C GLY A 142 -8.16 15.96 2.01
N GLN A 143 -8.26 14.66 1.73
CA GLN A 143 -7.90 14.10 0.44
C GLN A 143 -8.88 14.57 -0.65
N ALA A 144 -8.34 14.80 -1.84
CA ALA A 144 -9.17 15.16 -2.99
C ALA A 144 -9.92 13.93 -3.52
N ASP A 145 -11.22 13.96 -3.45
CA ASP A 145 -12.13 12.93 -3.96
C ASP A 145 -12.66 13.25 -5.37
N THR A 146 -13.04 14.51 -5.62
CA THR A 146 -13.60 14.97 -6.88
C THR A 146 -12.53 15.48 -7.85
N ARG A 147 -12.83 15.44 -9.16
CA ARG A 147 -11.98 15.98 -10.24
C ARG A 147 -11.52 17.41 -9.95
N ALA A 148 -12.44 18.27 -9.51
CA ALA A 148 -12.15 19.67 -9.23
C ALA A 148 -11.13 19.84 -8.10
N ARG A 149 -11.30 19.10 -6.99
CA ARG A 149 -10.39 19.12 -5.85
C ARG A 149 -9.01 18.55 -6.20
N LYS A 150 -8.97 17.49 -7.02
CA LYS A 150 -7.70 16.90 -7.51
C LYS A 150 -6.89 17.94 -8.28
N LEU A 151 -7.53 18.64 -9.22
CA LEU A 151 -6.89 19.67 -10.01
C LEU A 151 -6.46 20.87 -9.15
N GLU A 152 -7.32 21.33 -8.25
CA GLU A 152 -7.03 22.46 -7.35
C GLU A 152 -5.78 22.20 -6.51
N ILE A 153 -5.74 21.08 -5.79
CA ILE A 153 -4.63 20.73 -4.88
C ILE A 153 -3.34 20.49 -5.66
N CYS A 154 -3.39 19.72 -6.76
CA CYS A 154 -2.20 19.47 -7.58
C CYS A 154 -1.67 20.74 -8.23
N GLY A 155 -2.56 21.60 -8.75
CA GLY A 155 -2.18 22.89 -9.34
C GLY A 155 -1.52 23.83 -8.31
N ARG A 156 -2.09 23.92 -7.10
CA ARG A 156 -1.51 24.73 -6.00
C ARG A 156 -0.16 24.17 -5.55
N ALA A 157 -0.04 22.85 -5.39
CA ALA A 157 1.22 22.22 -5.04
C ALA A 157 2.29 22.44 -6.13
N TYR A 158 1.91 22.36 -7.41
CA TYR A 158 2.80 22.65 -8.52
C TYR A 158 3.35 24.08 -8.46
N ASP A 159 2.49 25.08 -8.29
CA ASP A 159 2.92 26.49 -8.21
C ASP A 159 3.88 26.74 -7.04
N LEU A 160 3.61 26.13 -5.88
CA LEU A 160 4.47 26.21 -4.71
C LEU A 160 5.84 25.57 -4.96
N LEU A 161 5.90 24.40 -5.59
CA LEU A 161 7.13 23.70 -5.92
C LEU A 161 7.95 24.46 -6.98
N MET A 162 7.30 24.97 -8.02
CA MET A 162 7.94 25.81 -9.01
C MET A 162 8.50 27.09 -8.39
N GLY A 163 7.81 27.66 -7.41
CA GLY A 163 8.25 28.86 -6.66
C GLY A 163 9.57 28.66 -5.88
N ILE A 164 9.92 27.43 -5.52
CA ILE A 164 11.19 27.10 -4.87
C ILE A 164 12.25 26.51 -5.82
N GLY A 165 11.95 26.44 -7.12
CA GLY A 165 12.84 25.89 -8.14
C GLY A 165 12.92 24.36 -8.16
N PHE A 166 11.87 23.65 -7.72
CA PHE A 166 11.82 22.19 -7.82
C PHE A 166 11.75 21.78 -9.29
N PRO A 167 12.55 20.79 -9.76
CA PRO A 167 12.49 20.32 -11.15
C PRO A 167 11.09 19.74 -11.45
N PRO A 168 10.37 20.25 -12.45
CA PRO A 168 9.00 19.79 -12.73
C PRO A 168 8.94 18.31 -13.15
N GLU A 169 9.96 17.79 -13.81
CA GLU A 169 10.10 16.38 -14.19
C GLU A 169 10.37 15.43 -13.01
N ASP A 170 10.61 15.97 -11.83
CA ASP A 170 10.78 15.21 -10.60
C ASP A 170 9.51 15.22 -9.71
N ILE A 171 8.47 15.93 -10.16
CA ILE A 171 7.17 15.99 -9.48
C ILE A 171 6.29 14.85 -10.01
N ILE A 172 5.78 14.03 -9.10
CA ILE A 172 4.85 12.93 -9.40
C ILE A 172 3.59 13.18 -8.58
N PHE A 173 2.48 13.56 -9.22
CA PHE A 173 1.22 13.72 -8.50
C PHE A 173 0.55 12.38 -8.25
N ASP A 174 0.05 12.16 -7.03
CA ASP A 174 -0.94 11.12 -6.71
C ASP A 174 -2.28 11.82 -6.40
N PRO A 175 -3.18 11.88 -7.38
CA PRO A 175 -4.50 12.49 -7.18
C PRO A 175 -5.50 11.57 -6.47
N ASN A 176 -5.04 10.56 -5.77
CA ASN A 176 -5.76 9.56 -4.99
C ASN A 176 -6.71 8.68 -5.83
N ILE A 177 -6.38 7.40 -5.95
CA ILE A 177 -7.29 6.38 -6.46
C ILE A 177 -8.13 5.85 -5.28
N PHE A 178 -9.45 6.03 -5.36
CA PHE A 178 -10.40 5.52 -4.39
C PHE A 178 -11.12 4.28 -4.89
N ALA A 179 -11.67 3.52 -3.93
CA ALA A 179 -12.44 2.32 -4.24
C ALA A 179 -13.75 2.65 -4.97
N VAL A 180 -14.04 1.90 -6.02
CA VAL A 180 -15.33 1.91 -6.70
C VAL A 180 -16.14 0.65 -6.40
N ALA A 181 -17.40 0.60 -6.81
CA ALA A 181 -18.31 -0.52 -6.54
C ALA A 181 -18.42 -0.86 -5.05
N THR A 182 -18.47 0.15 -4.20
CA THR A 182 -18.61 0.01 -2.75
C THR A 182 -20.05 -0.19 -2.31
N GLY A 183 -21.02 0.07 -3.19
CA GLY A 183 -22.45 0.15 -2.88
C GLY A 183 -22.88 1.50 -2.30
N ILE A 184 -21.98 2.49 -2.25
CA ILE A 184 -22.21 3.88 -1.84
C ILE A 184 -22.25 4.73 -3.11
N GLU A 185 -23.34 5.48 -3.31
CA GLU A 185 -23.60 6.21 -4.57
C GLU A 185 -22.53 7.28 -4.85
N GLU A 186 -22.09 7.99 -3.82
CA GLU A 186 -21.08 9.05 -3.90
C GLU A 186 -19.73 8.53 -4.42
N HIS A 187 -19.46 7.22 -4.27
CA HIS A 187 -18.23 6.60 -4.72
C HIS A 187 -18.23 6.17 -6.20
N ASN A 188 -19.39 6.19 -6.86
CA ASN A 188 -19.53 5.65 -8.21
C ASN A 188 -18.69 6.42 -9.24
N ASN A 189 -18.45 7.71 -9.00
CA ASN A 189 -17.73 8.57 -9.95
C ASN A 189 -16.22 8.66 -9.70
N TYR A 190 -15.68 8.08 -8.65
CA TYR A 190 -14.28 8.24 -8.24
C TYR A 190 -13.25 7.84 -9.32
N ALA A 191 -13.52 6.79 -10.09
CA ALA A 191 -12.62 6.37 -11.17
C ALA A 191 -12.66 7.34 -12.35
N VAL A 192 -13.85 7.83 -12.72
CA VAL A 192 -14.04 8.84 -13.77
C VAL A 192 -13.34 10.14 -13.37
N ASP A 193 -13.55 10.59 -12.13
CA ASP A 193 -12.93 11.81 -11.59
C ASP A 193 -11.39 11.71 -11.62
N PHE A 194 -10.83 10.54 -11.32
CA PHE A 194 -9.38 10.33 -11.42
C PHE A 194 -8.89 10.40 -12.86
N ILE A 195 -9.55 9.68 -13.79
CA ILE A 195 -9.17 9.64 -15.21
C ILE A 195 -9.21 11.04 -15.83
N GLU A 196 -10.29 11.80 -15.58
CA GLU A 196 -10.43 13.16 -16.08
C GLU A 196 -9.45 14.12 -15.41
N ALA A 197 -9.19 13.97 -14.11
CA ALA A 197 -8.18 14.75 -13.41
C ALA A 197 -6.77 14.53 -13.98
N CYS A 198 -6.44 13.33 -14.46
CA CYS A 198 -5.16 13.08 -15.15
C CYS A 198 -4.98 14.01 -16.36
N ARG A 199 -6.01 14.16 -17.19
CA ARG A 199 -5.98 15.09 -18.36
C ARG A 199 -5.78 16.52 -17.93
N ASP A 200 -6.54 16.96 -16.93
CA ASP A 200 -6.49 18.32 -16.43
C ASP A 200 -5.14 18.65 -15.80
N ILE A 201 -4.59 17.74 -14.96
CA ILE A 201 -3.29 17.91 -14.32
C ILE A 201 -2.17 17.95 -15.36
N LYS A 202 -2.19 17.08 -16.39
CA LYS A 202 -1.20 17.12 -17.48
C LYS A 202 -1.22 18.44 -18.24
N ALA A 203 -2.40 19.02 -18.45
CA ALA A 203 -2.55 20.31 -19.10
C ALA A 203 -2.08 21.48 -18.20
N ARG A 204 -2.34 21.41 -16.88
CA ARG A 204 -2.07 22.47 -15.91
C ARG A 204 -0.62 22.47 -15.38
N CYS A 205 -0.02 21.27 -15.27
CA CYS A 205 1.28 21.04 -14.63
C CYS A 205 2.27 20.45 -15.64
N PRO A 206 2.84 21.24 -16.56
CA PRO A 206 3.75 20.75 -17.59
C PRO A 206 4.95 20.00 -17.00
N HIS A 207 5.35 18.90 -17.64
CA HIS A 207 6.45 18.01 -17.28
C HIS A 207 6.25 17.20 -16.00
N ALA A 208 5.23 17.47 -15.17
CA ALA A 208 4.93 16.64 -14.03
C ALA A 208 4.37 15.27 -14.44
N HIS A 209 4.66 14.27 -13.62
CA HIS A 209 4.17 12.91 -13.78
C HIS A 209 2.94 12.66 -12.90
N ILE A 210 2.20 11.58 -13.21
CA ILE A 210 1.05 11.15 -12.42
C ILE A 210 1.23 9.68 -12.05
N SER A 211 0.99 9.37 -10.77
CA SER A 211 0.99 8.03 -10.20
C SER A 211 -0.32 7.77 -9.44
N GLY A 212 -0.49 6.55 -8.95
CA GLY A 212 -1.57 6.20 -8.03
C GLY A 212 -1.47 4.77 -7.52
N GLY A 213 -2.03 4.54 -6.35
CA GLY A 213 -2.14 3.22 -5.74
C GLY A 213 -3.27 2.40 -6.36
N LEU A 214 -2.96 1.62 -7.42
CA LEU A 214 -3.97 0.94 -8.23
C LEU A 214 -4.80 -0.08 -7.43
N SER A 215 -4.20 -0.74 -6.45
CA SER A 215 -4.89 -1.73 -5.61
C SER A 215 -6.07 -1.17 -4.83
N ASN A 216 -6.12 0.16 -4.59
CA ASN A 216 -7.23 0.83 -3.91
C ASN A 216 -8.52 0.77 -4.73
N LEU A 217 -8.45 0.89 -6.07
CA LEU A 217 -9.60 0.87 -6.96
C LEU A 217 -10.54 -0.30 -6.70
N SER A 218 -9.97 -1.48 -6.52
CA SER A 218 -10.67 -2.76 -6.41
C SER A 218 -10.80 -3.26 -4.97
N PHE A 219 -10.62 -2.39 -3.99
CA PHE A 219 -10.70 -2.75 -2.57
C PHE A 219 -12.01 -3.44 -2.20
N SER A 220 -13.11 -3.05 -2.85
CA SER A 220 -14.45 -3.64 -2.68
C SER A 220 -14.51 -5.14 -3.01
N PHE A 221 -13.58 -5.63 -3.85
CA PHE A 221 -13.47 -7.03 -4.27
C PHE A 221 -12.26 -7.76 -3.66
N ARG A 222 -11.76 -7.29 -2.52
CA ARG A 222 -10.63 -7.94 -1.83
C ARG A 222 -10.95 -9.42 -1.56
N GLY A 223 -10.05 -10.32 -2.05
CA GLY A 223 -10.25 -11.77 -1.99
C GLY A 223 -10.84 -12.39 -3.27
N ASN A 224 -11.15 -11.59 -4.31
CA ASN A 224 -11.52 -12.07 -5.64
C ASN A 224 -10.48 -11.58 -6.67
N GLU A 225 -9.34 -12.27 -6.74
CA GLU A 225 -8.23 -11.86 -7.60
C GLU A 225 -8.58 -11.76 -9.10
N PRO A 226 -9.37 -12.67 -9.72
CA PRO A 226 -9.75 -12.52 -11.12
C PRO A 226 -10.48 -11.21 -11.42
N VAL A 227 -11.45 -10.82 -10.60
CA VAL A 227 -12.18 -9.56 -10.77
C VAL A 227 -11.28 -8.37 -10.52
N ARG A 228 -10.43 -8.40 -9.51
CA ARG A 228 -9.50 -7.32 -9.20
C ARG A 228 -8.52 -7.09 -10.35
N ARG A 229 -7.94 -8.15 -10.90
CA ARG A 229 -7.03 -8.07 -12.05
C ARG A 229 -7.71 -7.45 -13.26
N ALA A 230 -8.94 -7.89 -13.57
CA ALA A 230 -9.74 -7.33 -14.66
C ALA A 230 -10.02 -5.83 -14.44
N MET A 231 -10.43 -5.42 -13.22
CA MET A 231 -10.65 -4.02 -12.87
C MET A 231 -9.38 -3.18 -13.04
N HIS A 232 -8.23 -3.67 -12.58
CA HIS A 232 -6.96 -2.97 -12.72
C HIS A 232 -6.59 -2.75 -14.19
N SER A 233 -6.70 -3.81 -14.99
CA SER A 233 -6.33 -3.75 -16.41
C SER A 233 -7.28 -2.85 -17.22
N VAL A 234 -8.58 -2.90 -16.94
CA VAL A 234 -9.58 -2.01 -17.55
C VAL A 234 -9.33 -0.56 -17.14
N PHE A 235 -9.08 -0.29 -15.86
CA PHE A 235 -8.77 1.08 -15.40
C PHE A 235 -7.53 1.66 -16.10
N LEU A 236 -6.44 0.90 -16.14
CA LEU A 236 -5.21 1.31 -16.81
C LEU A 236 -5.41 1.58 -18.29
N TYR A 237 -6.25 0.79 -18.98
CA TYR A 237 -6.59 0.99 -20.38
C TYR A 237 -7.15 2.38 -20.66
N TYR A 238 -7.95 2.95 -19.74
CA TYR A 238 -8.51 4.30 -19.85
C TYR A 238 -7.64 5.38 -19.23
N ALA A 239 -6.93 5.08 -18.12
CA ALA A 239 -6.15 6.07 -17.38
C ALA A 239 -4.81 6.40 -18.04
N ILE A 240 -4.12 5.43 -18.66
CA ILE A 240 -2.83 5.66 -19.34
C ILE A 240 -2.98 6.67 -20.51
N PRO A 241 -3.93 6.52 -21.44
CA PRO A 241 -4.15 7.53 -22.47
C PRO A 241 -4.61 8.89 -21.94
N ALA A 242 -5.16 8.94 -20.73
CA ALA A 242 -5.53 10.16 -20.05
C ALA A 242 -4.34 10.89 -19.41
N GLY A 243 -3.18 10.24 -19.29
CA GLY A 243 -1.95 10.83 -18.77
C GLY A 243 -1.39 10.20 -17.50
N LEU A 244 -1.90 9.05 -17.07
CA LEU A 244 -1.30 8.27 -15.99
C LEU A 244 0.05 7.70 -16.46
N ASP A 245 1.16 8.12 -15.85
CA ASP A 245 2.51 7.70 -16.25
C ASP A 245 2.99 6.44 -15.55
N MET A 246 2.52 6.20 -14.32
CA MET A 246 2.96 5.09 -13.49
C MET A 246 1.88 4.67 -12.49
N ALA A 247 1.97 3.46 -11.96
CA ALA A 247 1.10 3.02 -10.86
C ALA A 247 1.83 2.08 -9.92
N ILE A 248 1.46 2.17 -8.63
CA ILE A 248 1.85 1.22 -7.61
C ILE A 248 0.91 0.01 -7.74
N VAL A 249 1.48 -1.13 -8.17
CA VAL A 249 0.71 -2.30 -8.59
C VAL A 249 1.53 -3.59 -8.44
N ASN A 250 0.85 -4.71 -8.34
CA ASN A 250 1.49 -6.01 -8.54
C ASN A 250 1.69 -6.28 -10.04
N ALA A 251 2.89 -6.00 -10.55
CA ALA A 251 3.21 -6.11 -11.97
C ALA A 251 2.95 -7.52 -12.56
N GLY A 252 3.07 -8.58 -11.75
CA GLY A 252 2.79 -9.97 -12.17
C GLY A 252 1.30 -10.34 -12.21
N GLN A 253 0.39 -9.40 -11.93
CA GLN A 253 -1.06 -9.65 -11.85
C GLN A 253 -1.88 -8.68 -12.72
N LEU A 254 -1.35 -8.22 -13.83
CA LEU A 254 -2.10 -7.44 -14.81
C LEU A 254 -2.48 -8.35 -15.99
N ASP A 255 -3.76 -8.35 -16.34
CA ASP A 255 -4.27 -9.07 -17.50
C ASP A 255 -4.13 -8.21 -18.77
N ILE A 256 -4.00 -8.85 -19.92
CA ILE A 256 -4.09 -8.16 -21.21
C ILE A 256 -5.56 -7.82 -21.44
N TYR A 257 -5.87 -6.53 -21.65
CA TYR A 257 -7.24 -6.02 -21.77
C TYR A 257 -8.11 -6.83 -22.75
N ASP A 258 -7.57 -7.18 -23.93
CA ASP A 258 -8.31 -7.94 -24.94
C ASP A 258 -8.51 -9.42 -24.60
N GLN A 259 -7.76 -9.95 -23.64
CA GLN A 259 -7.85 -11.35 -23.16
C GLN A 259 -8.78 -11.51 -21.97
N ILE A 260 -9.23 -10.42 -21.35
CA ILE A 260 -10.24 -10.46 -20.28
C ILE A 260 -11.54 -11.00 -20.88
N ASP A 261 -12.21 -11.90 -20.13
CA ASP A 261 -13.55 -12.37 -20.53
C ASP A 261 -14.44 -11.17 -20.94
N PRO A 262 -15.04 -11.17 -22.15
CA PRO A 262 -15.76 -10.01 -22.65
C PRO A 262 -16.91 -9.53 -21.76
N LYS A 263 -17.56 -10.43 -21.02
CA LYS A 263 -18.64 -10.08 -20.09
C LYS A 263 -18.08 -9.42 -18.83
N LEU A 264 -17.00 -9.99 -18.28
CA LEU A 264 -16.31 -9.43 -17.13
C LEU A 264 -15.71 -8.06 -17.47
N ARG A 265 -15.04 -7.95 -18.64
CA ARG A 265 -14.50 -6.69 -19.13
C ARG A 265 -15.57 -5.61 -19.22
N LYS A 266 -16.71 -5.91 -19.86
CA LYS A 266 -17.82 -4.98 -19.99
C LYS A 266 -18.38 -4.55 -18.63
N ALA A 267 -18.55 -5.48 -17.69
CA ALA A 267 -19.01 -5.15 -16.35
C ALA A 267 -18.01 -4.28 -15.57
N CYS A 268 -16.70 -4.51 -15.74
CA CYS A 268 -15.66 -3.64 -15.17
C CYS A 268 -15.66 -2.26 -15.82
N GLU A 269 -15.84 -2.16 -17.15
CA GLU A 269 -15.97 -0.88 -17.86
C GLU A 269 -17.15 -0.08 -17.33
N ASP A 270 -18.32 -0.72 -17.20
CA ASP A 270 -19.54 -0.06 -16.73
C ASP A 270 -19.34 0.56 -15.34
N VAL A 271 -18.66 -0.14 -14.42
CA VAL A 271 -18.34 0.36 -13.08
C VAL A 271 -17.31 1.48 -13.14
N ILE A 272 -16.21 1.28 -13.87
CA ILE A 272 -15.08 2.25 -13.91
C ILE A 272 -15.49 3.55 -14.59
N LEU A 273 -16.31 3.45 -15.64
CA LEU A 273 -16.81 4.60 -16.39
C LEU A 273 -18.14 5.15 -15.86
N ASN A 274 -18.70 4.53 -14.82
CA ASN A 274 -19.97 4.91 -14.19
C ASN A 274 -21.08 5.09 -15.22
N THR A 275 -21.31 4.06 -16.06
CA THR A 275 -22.22 4.16 -17.22
C THR A 275 -23.68 4.15 -16.82
N ASP A 276 -24.04 3.49 -15.72
CA ASP A 276 -25.40 3.45 -15.18
C ASP A 276 -25.42 2.99 -13.72
N GLU A 277 -26.51 3.27 -13.00
CA GLU A 277 -26.70 2.98 -11.58
C GLU A 277 -26.62 1.48 -11.22
N GLY A 278 -26.92 0.58 -12.15
CA GLY A 278 -26.92 -0.88 -11.95
C GLY A 278 -25.57 -1.55 -12.19
N ALA A 279 -24.54 -0.79 -12.57
CA ALA A 279 -23.22 -1.33 -12.93
C ALA A 279 -22.58 -2.10 -11.79
N THR A 280 -22.63 -1.56 -10.57
CA THR A 280 -22.08 -2.20 -9.36
C THR A 280 -22.73 -3.55 -9.08
N GLU A 281 -24.07 -3.62 -9.15
CA GLU A 281 -24.82 -4.86 -8.92
C GLU A 281 -24.49 -5.94 -9.94
N ARG A 282 -24.35 -5.57 -11.21
CA ARG A 282 -23.97 -6.52 -12.28
C ARG A 282 -22.59 -7.09 -12.05
N LEU A 283 -21.62 -6.26 -11.69
CA LEU A 283 -20.26 -6.72 -11.41
C LEU A 283 -20.22 -7.64 -10.17
N ILE A 284 -20.98 -7.33 -9.11
CA ILE A 284 -21.08 -8.19 -7.92
C ILE A 284 -21.69 -9.54 -8.26
N ALA A 285 -22.79 -9.57 -9.00
CA ALA A 285 -23.44 -10.82 -9.41
C ALA A 285 -22.50 -11.69 -10.26
N MET A 286 -21.73 -11.06 -11.14
CA MET A 286 -20.74 -11.75 -11.99
C MET A 286 -19.54 -12.22 -11.16
N ALA A 287 -19.10 -11.46 -10.17
CA ALA A 287 -17.96 -11.80 -9.32
C ALA A 287 -18.17 -13.10 -8.54
N GLU A 288 -19.41 -13.45 -8.21
CA GLU A 288 -19.76 -14.71 -7.58
C GLU A 288 -19.50 -15.90 -8.50
N SER A 289 -19.77 -15.77 -9.81
CA SER A 289 -19.55 -16.85 -10.79
C SER A 289 -18.06 -17.14 -11.05
N PHE A 290 -17.19 -16.15 -10.91
CA PHE A 290 -15.73 -16.31 -11.06
C PHE A 290 -15.03 -16.90 -9.82
N LYS A 291 -15.74 -17.09 -8.71
CA LYS A 291 -15.22 -17.79 -7.52
C LYS A 291 -15.23 -19.32 -7.64
N GLY A 292 -15.79 -19.89 -8.70
CA GLY A 292 -15.80 -21.34 -8.92
C GLY A 292 -16.70 -22.08 -7.93
N THR A 293 -17.96 -21.65 -7.76
CA THR A 293 -18.97 -22.38 -6.98
C THR A 293 -20.33 -22.36 -7.67
N ASP A 294 -20.77 -23.46 -8.17
CA ASP A 294 -21.83 -24.36 -7.71
C ASP A 294 -23.25 -24.09 -8.24
N ALA A 295 -23.67 -25.02 -9.09
CA ALA A 295 -25.09 -25.37 -9.35
C ALA A 295 -25.92 -25.66 -8.07
N VAL A 296 -25.28 -25.77 -6.89
CA VAL A 296 -25.92 -25.91 -5.57
C VAL A 296 -26.51 -24.59 -5.08
N ALA A 297 -25.94 -23.45 -5.45
CA ALA A 297 -26.42 -22.14 -5.02
C ALA A 297 -27.76 -21.73 -5.66
N GLU A 298 -28.01 -22.11 -6.91
CA GLU A 298 -29.30 -21.80 -7.59
C GLU A 298 -30.47 -22.60 -6.99
N LYS A 299 -30.24 -23.83 -6.54
CA LYS A 299 -31.28 -24.65 -5.90
C LYS A 299 -31.63 -24.14 -4.50
N ALA A 300 -30.65 -23.65 -3.76
CA ALA A 300 -30.86 -23.03 -2.44
C ALA A 300 -31.59 -21.68 -2.54
N ALA A 301 -31.44 -20.95 -3.66
CA ALA A 301 -32.09 -19.65 -3.88
C ALA A 301 -33.63 -19.77 -4.07
N ALA A 302 -34.15 -20.93 -4.43
CA ALA A 302 -35.58 -21.17 -4.60
C ALA A 302 -36.27 -21.70 -3.33
N GLU A 303 -35.54 -22.33 -2.42
CA GLU A 303 -36.09 -23.06 -1.26
C GLU A 303 -36.11 -22.23 0.05
N TRP A 304 -35.39 -21.11 0.14
CA TRP A 304 -35.22 -20.38 1.41
C TRP A 304 -36.52 -19.81 1.99
N ARG A 305 -37.54 -19.52 1.15
CA ARG A 305 -38.85 -19.05 1.64
C ARG A 305 -39.60 -20.13 2.43
N SER A 306 -39.26 -21.38 2.30
CA SER A 306 -39.86 -22.50 3.07
C SER A 306 -39.19 -22.70 4.44
N LEU A 307 -38.08 -21.99 4.73
CA LEU A 307 -37.36 -22.08 6.02
C LEU A 307 -38.21 -21.43 7.16
N PRO A 308 -37.96 -21.82 8.41
CA PRO A 308 -38.47 -21.08 9.57
C PRO A 308 -38.12 -19.60 9.49
N VAL A 309 -39.00 -18.72 9.99
CA VAL A 309 -38.82 -17.27 9.84
C VAL A 309 -37.50 -16.74 10.38
N THR A 310 -36.97 -17.31 11.47
CA THR A 310 -35.65 -16.98 12.02
C THR A 310 -34.55 -17.25 11.02
N LYS A 311 -34.62 -18.36 10.29
CA LYS A 311 -33.65 -18.72 9.24
C LYS A 311 -33.86 -17.96 7.94
N ARG A 312 -35.10 -17.50 7.67
CA ARG A 312 -35.36 -16.60 6.55
C ARG A 312 -34.72 -15.25 6.79
N LEU A 313 -34.77 -14.69 8.00
CA LEU A 313 -34.13 -13.43 8.37
C LEU A 313 -32.60 -13.54 8.30
N GLU A 314 -32.03 -14.61 8.84
CA GLU A 314 -30.58 -14.90 8.72
C GLU A 314 -30.15 -14.97 7.25
N TYR A 315 -30.86 -15.73 6.42
CA TYR A 315 -30.59 -15.85 4.99
C TYR A 315 -30.72 -14.52 4.25
N ALA A 316 -31.80 -13.76 4.53
CA ALA A 316 -32.03 -12.45 3.94
C ALA A 316 -30.90 -11.46 4.25
N LEU A 317 -30.38 -11.47 5.49
CA LEU A 317 -29.21 -10.69 5.90
C LEU A 317 -27.95 -11.11 5.16
N VAL A 318 -27.64 -12.42 5.16
CA VAL A 318 -26.43 -12.95 4.51
C VAL A 318 -26.43 -12.68 3.00
N LYS A 319 -27.60 -12.74 2.34
CA LYS A 319 -27.75 -12.49 0.90
C LYS A 319 -28.09 -11.04 0.53
N GLY A 320 -28.33 -10.18 1.51
CA GLY A 320 -28.69 -8.79 1.28
C GLY A 320 -30.05 -8.60 0.61
N ILE A 321 -31.03 -9.50 0.89
CA ILE A 321 -32.39 -9.48 0.30
C ILE A 321 -33.31 -8.70 1.21
N ASP A 322 -33.81 -7.56 0.80
CA ASP A 322 -34.69 -6.70 1.61
C ASP A 322 -36.19 -6.75 1.25
N ALA A 323 -36.52 -7.46 0.17
CA ALA A 323 -37.90 -7.51 -0.37
C ALA A 323 -38.97 -8.04 0.63
N HIS A 324 -38.60 -8.96 1.52
CA HIS A 324 -39.50 -9.62 2.46
C HIS A 324 -39.18 -9.32 3.93
N VAL A 325 -38.17 -8.47 4.18
CA VAL A 325 -37.60 -8.30 5.51
C VAL A 325 -38.63 -7.76 6.53
N VAL A 326 -39.52 -6.87 6.14
CA VAL A 326 -40.52 -6.28 7.04
C VAL A 326 -41.54 -7.35 7.47
N ASP A 327 -42.08 -8.11 6.51
CA ASP A 327 -43.05 -9.17 6.77
C ASP A 327 -42.44 -10.29 7.60
N ASP A 328 -41.25 -10.73 7.27
CA ASP A 328 -40.54 -11.77 8.02
C ASP A 328 -40.13 -11.28 9.43
N THR A 329 -39.80 -10.00 9.58
CA THR A 329 -39.50 -9.40 10.90
C THR A 329 -40.78 -9.34 11.77
N GLU A 330 -41.93 -8.98 11.19
CA GLU A 330 -43.20 -8.97 11.91
C GLU A 330 -43.61 -10.38 12.31
N GLU A 331 -43.53 -11.36 11.39
CA GLU A 331 -43.83 -12.76 11.70
C GLU A 331 -42.91 -13.29 12.82
N CYS A 332 -41.63 -12.92 12.76
CA CYS A 332 -40.67 -13.28 13.79
C CYS A 332 -40.98 -12.62 15.13
N ARG A 333 -41.32 -11.31 15.14
CA ARG A 333 -41.69 -10.56 16.34
C ARG A 333 -42.82 -11.21 17.10
N GLN A 334 -43.80 -11.75 16.40
CA GLN A 334 -44.96 -12.42 17.02
C GLN A 334 -44.60 -13.75 17.69
N GLN A 335 -43.43 -14.33 17.41
CA GLN A 335 -42.95 -15.56 18.02
C GLN A 335 -42.07 -15.33 19.28
N PHE A 336 -41.67 -14.08 19.56
CA PHE A 336 -40.85 -13.72 20.71
C PHE A 336 -41.64 -12.90 21.73
N ALA A 337 -41.26 -13.03 23.00
CA ALA A 337 -41.95 -12.34 24.09
C ALA A 337 -41.65 -10.82 24.07
N ARG A 338 -40.45 -10.45 23.67
CA ARG A 338 -40.00 -9.04 23.57
C ARG A 338 -39.48 -8.74 22.16
N PRO A 339 -39.87 -7.59 21.57
CA PRO A 339 -39.43 -7.22 20.22
C PRO A 339 -37.92 -7.18 20.06
N ILE A 340 -37.19 -6.86 21.12
CA ILE A 340 -35.72 -6.79 21.11
C ILE A 340 -35.06 -8.16 20.84
N GLU A 341 -35.70 -9.26 21.22
CA GLU A 341 -35.19 -10.62 21.04
C GLU A 341 -35.06 -11.01 19.56
N VAL A 342 -35.82 -10.40 18.67
CA VAL A 342 -35.65 -10.57 17.21
C VAL A 342 -34.33 -9.99 16.75
N ILE A 343 -33.89 -8.87 17.37
CA ILE A 343 -32.59 -8.25 17.07
C ILE A 343 -31.48 -9.08 17.68
N GLU A 344 -31.58 -9.40 18.97
CA GLU A 344 -30.53 -10.12 19.74
C GLU A 344 -30.33 -11.58 19.28
N GLY A 345 -31.33 -12.18 18.65
CA GLY A 345 -31.29 -13.53 18.07
C GLY A 345 -31.09 -13.51 16.56
N PRO A 346 -32.11 -13.84 15.77
CA PRO A 346 -31.97 -14.15 14.34
C PRO A 346 -31.33 -13.04 13.49
N LEU A 347 -31.53 -11.76 13.82
CA LEU A 347 -30.89 -10.68 13.07
C LEU A 347 -29.39 -10.59 13.38
N MET A 348 -29.01 -10.74 14.65
CA MET A 348 -27.59 -10.77 15.04
C MET A 348 -26.89 -12.04 14.58
N ASP A 349 -27.56 -13.19 14.61
CA ASP A 349 -27.00 -14.44 14.08
C ASP A 349 -26.64 -14.27 12.60
N GLY A 350 -27.53 -13.67 11.80
CA GLY A 350 -27.26 -13.34 10.40
C GLY A 350 -26.09 -12.36 10.24
N MET A 351 -25.99 -11.32 11.06
CA MET A 351 -24.88 -10.37 11.01
C MET A 351 -23.55 -10.97 11.45
N ASN A 352 -23.55 -11.89 12.41
CA ASN A 352 -22.35 -12.64 12.78
C ASN A 352 -21.80 -13.46 11.60
N VAL A 353 -22.68 -14.16 10.86
CA VAL A 353 -22.30 -14.89 9.64
C VAL A 353 -21.74 -13.94 8.58
N VAL A 354 -22.35 -12.75 8.39
CA VAL A 354 -21.84 -11.72 7.48
C VAL A 354 -20.44 -11.27 7.90
N GLY A 355 -20.22 -11.03 9.20
CA GLY A 355 -18.91 -10.66 9.75
C GLY A 355 -17.84 -11.72 9.50
N ASP A 356 -18.15 -12.98 9.76
CA ASP A 356 -17.23 -14.11 9.52
C ASP A 356 -16.91 -14.29 8.03
N LEU A 357 -17.91 -14.15 7.15
CA LEU A 357 -17.71 -14.23 5.69
C LEU A 357 -16.88 -13.07 5.16
N PHE A 358 -17.08 -11.87 5.67
CA PHE A 358 -16.29 -10.69 5.31
C PHE A 358 -14.86 -10.81 5.83
N GLY A 359 -14.67 -11.17 7.09
CA GLY A 359 -13.36 -11.37 7.71
C GLY A 359 -12.53 -12.46 7.05
N SER A 360 -13.16 -13.51 6.51
CA SER A 360 -12.50 -14.57 5.73
C SER A 360 -12.32 -14.26 4.23
N GLY A 361 -12.73 -13.07 3.77
CA GLY A 361 -12.65 -12.68 2.35
C GLY A 361 -13.65 -13.40 1.43
N LYS A 362 -14.66 -14.08 1.99
CA LYS A 362 -15.71 -14.76 1.24
C LYS A 362 -16.89 -13.85 0.87
N MET A 363 -17.00 -12.72 1.53
CA MET A 363 -18.01 -11.69 1.26
C MET A 363 -17.31 -10.36 0.97
N PHE A 364 -17.88 -9.55 0.06
CA PHE A 364 -17.30 -8.27 -0.34
C PHE A 364 -18.02 -7.11 0.35
N LEU A 365 -17.35 -5.96 0.44
CA LEU A 365 -17.88 -4.75 1.09
C LEU A 365 -19.28 -4.36 0.60
N PRO A 366 -19.60 -4.33 -0.72
CA PRO A 366 -20.94 -4.00 -1.18
C PRO A 366 -22.03 -4.96 -0.68
N GLN A 367 -21.68 -6.23 -0.48
CA GLN A 367 -22.61 -7.23 0.07
C GLN A 367 -22.87 -6.96 1.56
N VAL A 368 -21.83 -6.55 2.32
CA VAL A 368 -21.97 -6.13 3.73
C VAL A 368 -22.87 -4.88 3.84
N VAL A 369 -22.71 -3.92 2.93
CA VAL A 369 -23.56 -2.71 2.88
C VAL A 369 -25.03 -3.10 2.61
N LYS A 370 -25.28 -4.06 1.70
CA LYS A 370 -26.64 -4.60 1.47
C LYS A 370 -27.19 -5.29 2.72
N SER A 371 -26.40 -6.11 3.39
CA SER A 371 -26.79 -6.76 4.67
C SER A 371 -27.12 -5.73 5.74
N ALA A 372 -26.32 -4.67 5.88
CA ALA A 372 -26.58 -3.57 6.81
C ALA A 372 -27.88 -2.82 6.49
N ARG A 373 -28.24 -2.66 5.20
CA ARG A 373 -29.52 -2.09 4.75
C ARG A 373 -30.69 -2.97 5.17
N VAL A 374 -30.59 -4.29 4.98
CA VAL A 374 -31.61 -5.27 5.44
C VAL A 374 -31.80 -5.17 6.95
N MET A 375 -30.69 -5.15 7.71
CA MET A 375 -30.71 -4.97 9.17
C MET A 375 -31.40 -3.68 9.57
N LYS A 376 -31.02 -2.55 8.97
CA LYS A 376 -31.62 -1.23 9.25
C LYS A 376 -33.16 -1.24 9.01
N LYS A 377 -33.61 -1.89 7.93
CA LYS A 377 -35.01 -1.97 7.56
C LYS A 377 -35.81 -2.83 8.56
N ALA A 378 -35.23 -3.96 8.99
CA ALA A 378 -35.82 -4.81 10.04
C ALA A 378 -35.94 -4.08 11.38
N VAL A 379 -34.86 -3.40 11.80
CA VAL A 379 -34.86 -2.64 13.07
C VAL A 379 -35.79 -1.45 13.02
N ALA A 380 -35.90 -0.73 11.92
CA ALA A 380 -36.82 0.37 11.75
C ALA A 380 -38.30 -0.10 11.95
N HIS A 381 -38.64 -1.32 11.50
CA HIS A 381 -39.92 -1.92 11.75
C HIS A 381 -40.16 -2.26 13.24
N LEU A 382 -39.12 -2.75 13.94
CA LEU A 382 -39.23 -3.13 15.37
C LEU A 382 -39.20 -1.94 16.32
N LEU A 383 -38.63 -0.81 15.92
CA LEU A 383 -38.39 0.36 16.79
C LEU A 383 -39.66 0.86 17.51
N PRO A 384 -40.83 1.05 16.84
CA PRO A 384 -42.04 1.48 17.51
C PRO A 384 -42.53 0.50 18.61
N PHE A 385 -42.34 -0.80 18.39
CA PHE A 385 -42.72 -1.83 19.36
C PHE A 385 -41.74 -1.89 20.54
N ILE A 386 -40.45 -1.66 20.29
CA ILE A 386 -39.41 -1.57 21.32
C ILE A 386 -39.68 -0.33 22.20
N GLU A 387 -39.98 0.80 21.58
CA GLU A 387 -40.28 2.04 22.29
C GLU A 387 -41.56 1.93 23.13
N ALA A 388 -42.61 1.30 22.59
CA ALA A 388 -43.83 1.04 23.32
C ALA A 388 -43.69 0.06 24.49
N ALA A 389 -42.71 -0.83 24.42
CA ALA A 389 -42.37 -1.80 25.47
C ALA A 389 -41.40 -1.26 26.54
N LYS A 390 -40.85 -0.04 26.37
CA LYS A 390 -39.96 0.60 27.36
C LYS A 390 -40.79 1.04 28.58
N GLU A 391 -40.33 0.65 29.77
CA GLU A 391 -40.84 1.25 31.01
C GLU A 391 -40.48 2.75 31.06
N PRO A 392 -41.36 3.62 31.55
CA PRO A 392 -41.07 5.04 31.69
C PRO A 392 -39.83 5.24 32.58
N GLY A 393 -38.72 5.72 32.02
CA GLY A 393 -37.45 5.96 32.72
C GLY A 393 -36.31 4.96 32.43
N ALA A 394 -36.54 3.94 31.59
CA ALA A 394 -35.44 3.05 31.16
C ALA A 394 -34.39 3.83 30.30
N ARG A 395 -33.18 3.96 30.81
CA ARG A 395 -32.03 4.44 30.02
C ARG A 395 -31.75 3.46 28.87
N GLY A 396 -31.30 3.99 27.70
CA GLY A 396 -30.73 3.15 26.63
C GLY A 396 -29.58 2.29 27.17
N LYS A 397 -29.15 1.27 26.41
CA LYS A 397 -28.06 0.35 26.83
C LYS A 397 -26.74 1.07 27.16
N GLY A 398 -26.52 2.29 26.68
CA GLY A 398 -25.36 3.13 26.92
C GLY A 398 -25.12 4.08 25.74
N LYS A 399 -24.30 5.10 25.97
CA LYS A 399 -23.95 6.11 24.95
C LYS A 399 -22.50 5.98 24.52
N ILE A 400 -22.25 5.97 23.23
CA ILE A 400 -20.94 5.74 22.62
C ILE A 400 -20.58 6.89 21.69
N ILE A 401 -19.43 7.50 21.89
CA ILE A 401 -18.83 8.43 20.92
C ILE A 401 -18.02 7.62 19.92
N MET A 402 -18.34 7.74 18.63
CA MET A 402 -17.62 7.07 17.55
C MET A 402 -16.88 8.08 16.68
N ALA A 403 -15.57 7.88 16.46
CA ALA A 403 -14.78 8.77 15.64
C ALA A 403 -13.74 8.01 14.82
N THR A 404 -13.51 8.45 13.57
CA THR A 404 -12.29 8.16 12.87
C THR A 404 -11.26 9.21 13.26
N VAL A 405 -10.10 8.77 13.76
CA VAL A 405 -9.08 9.65 14.36
C VAL A 405 -8.50 10.64 13.36
N LYS A 406 -7.87 11.70 13.86
CA LYS A 406 -7.25 12.76 13.06
C LYS A 406 -6.32 12.17 11.99
N GLY A 407 -6.40 12.73 10.76
CA GLY A 407 -5.56 12.32 9.63
C GLY A 407 -6.08 11.10 8.87
N ASP A 408 -7.19 10.50 9.29
CA ASP A 408 -7.82 9.35 8.62
C ASP A 408 -9.23 9.70 8.13
N VAL A 409 -9.51 9.39 6.87
CA VAL A 409 -10.78 9.69 6.18
C VAL A 409 -11.65 8.46 5.94
N HIS A 410 -11.20 7.28 6.39
CA HIS A 410 -11.90 6.03 6.14
C HIS A 410 -12.99 5.80 7.18
N ASP A 411 -14.23 6.00 6.78
CA ASP A 411 -15.41 5.97 7.66
C ASP A 411 -16.28 4.72 7.53
N ILE A 412 -16.16 3.97 6.43
CA ILE A 412 -17.06 2.84 6.12
C ILE A 412 -17.13 1.83 7.27
N GLY A 413 -15.98 1.42 7.80
CA GLY A 413 -15.93 0.48 8.93
C GLY A 413 -16.56 1.04 10.19
N LYS A 414 -16.30 2.31 10.52
CA LYS A 414 -16.89 3.01 11.65
C LYS A 414 -18.41 3.12 11.52
N ASN A 415 -18.89 3.52 10.33
CA ASN A 415 -20.32 3.70 10.07
C ASN A 415 -21.07 2.38 10.21
N ILE A 416 -20.51 1.25 9.73
CA ILE A 416 -21.10 -0.08 9.92
C ILE A 416 -21.20 -0.42 11.41
N VAL A 417 -20.13 -0.22 12.18
CA VAL A 417 -20.12 -0.46 13.63
C VAL A 417 -21.15 0.43 14.33
N GLY A 418 -21.21 1.71 13.96
CA GLY A 418 -22.18 2.66 14.52
C GLY A 418 -23.62 2.23 14.28
N VAL A 419 -23.97 1.84 13.05
CA VAL A 419 -25.32 1.33 12.70
C VAL A 419 -25.64 0.06 13.49
N VAL A 420 -24.71 -0.88 13.58
CA VAL A 420 -24.92 -2.13 14.32
C VAL A 420 -25.12 -1.87 15.81
N LEU A 421 -24.38 -0.95 16.41
CA LEU A 421 -24.57 -0.53 17.81
C LEU A 421 -25.92 0.16 18.04
N GLN A 422 -26.30 1.11 17.17
CA GLN A 422 -27.61 1.77 17.23
C GLN A 422 -28.76 0.76 17.12
N CYS A 423 -28.65 -0.20 16.21
CA CYS A 423 -29.60 -1.28 16.05
C CYS A 423 -29.79 -2.13 17.32
N ASN A 424 -28.76 -2.17 18.17
CA ASN A 424 -28.76 -2.92 19.42
C ASN A 424 -29.05 -2.08 20.66
N GLY A 425 -29.60 -0.87 20.48
CA GLY A 425 -30.09 -0.04 21.57
C GLY A 425 -29.04 0.86 22.23
N PHE A 426 -27.85 1.03 21.62
CA PHE A 426 -26.91 2.04 22.05
C PHE A 426 -27.23 3.40 21.42
N ASP A 427 -27.00 4.47 22.17
CA ASP A 427 -27.04 5.84 21.66
C ASP A 427 -25.66 6.17 21.09
N VAL A 428 -25.54 6.26 19.77
CA VAL A 428 -24.26 6.47 19.08
C VAL A 428 -24.16 7.89 18.56
N VAL A 429 -23.21 8.64 19.06
CA VAL A 429 -22.83 9.95 18.56
C VAL A 429 -21.66 9.76 17.57
N ASP A 430 -21.97 9.84 16.29
CA ASP A 430 -20.97 9.75 15.23
C ASP A 430 -20.35 11.11 14.94
N MET A 431 -19.05 11.25 15.18
CA MET A 431 -18.30 12.49 14.96
C MET A 431 -17.71 12.62 13.56
N GLY A 432 -17.90 11.60 12.69
CA GLY A 432 -17.31 11.61 11.34
C GLY A 432 -15.84 11.19 11.32
N VAL A 433 -15.08 11.81 10.42
CA VAL A 433 -13.68 11.48 10.11
C VAL A 433 -12.73 12.62 10.50
N MET A 434 -11.43 12.32 10.55
CA MET A 434 -10.36 13.30 10.85
C MET A 434 -10.54 14.04 12.18
N VAL A 435 -11.16 13.39 13.18
CA VAL A 435 -11.56 14.05 14.42
C VAL A 435 -10.36 14.19 15.37
N PRO A 436 -9.99 15.42 15.77
CA PRO A 436 -8.94 15.66 16.75
C PRO A 436 -9.31 15.06 18.13
N TRP A 437 -8.31 14.59 18.87
CA TRP A 437 -8.52 14.07 20.23
C TRP A 437 -9.27 15.04 21.15
N SER A 438 -9.00 16.36 21.04
CA SER A 438 -9.65 17.40 21.83
C SER A 438 -11.17 17.39 21.68
N ASP A 439 -11.65 17.21 20.45
CA ASP A 439 -13.06 17.22 20.12
C ASP A 439 -13.73 15.91 20.55
N ILE A 440 -13.00 14.77 20.42
CA ILE A 440 -13.49 13.46 20.92
C ILE A 440 -13.69 13.51 22.43
N LEU A 441 -12.73 14.02 23.20
CA LEU A 441 -12.82 14.09 24.64
C LEU A 441 -13.90 15.11 25.09
N LYS A 442 -14.01 16.22 24.36
CA LYS A 442 -15.06 17.20 24.59
C LYS A 442 -16.44 16.60 24.38
N ALA A 443 -16.65 15.95 23.24
CA ALA A 443 -17.91 15.30 22.92
C ALA A 443 -18.28 14.21 23.95
N ALA A 444 -17.30 13.43 24.41
CA ALA A 444 -17.51 12.41 25.43
C ALA A 444 -18.03 13.02 26.73
N LYS A 445 -17.47 14.17 27.17
CA LYS A 445 -17.91 14.87 28.39
C LYS A 445 -19.28 15.54 28.20
N GLU A 446 -19.51 16.24 27.09
CA GLU A 446 -20.74 16.98 26.83
C GLU A 446 -21.95 16.05 26.66
N ASN A 447 -21.73 14.82 26.19
CA ASN A 447 -22.76 13.83 25.99
C ASN A 447 -22.92 12.83 27.14
N ASP A 448 -22.13 12.95 28.21
CA ASP A 448 -22.10 11.97 29.33
C ASP A 448 -21.96 10.53 28.80
N ALA A 449 -20.95 10.32 27.95
CA ALA A 449 -20.75 9.07 27.23
C ALA A 449 -20.24 7.96 28.13
N ASP A 450 -20.74 6.75 27.93
CA ASP A 450 -20.30 5.55 28.67
C ASP A 450 -19.01 4.97 28.11
N MET A 451 -18.71 5.21 26.82
CA MET A 451 -17.49 4.72 26.17
C MET A 451 -17.13 5.52 24.90
N ILE A 452 -15.89 5.39 24.46
CA ILE A 452 -15.37 5.97 23.21
C ILE A 452 -14.96 4.84 22.29
N GLY A 453 -15.36 4.91 21.02
CA GLY A 453 -14.93 4.00 19.94
C GLY A 453 -14.09 4.75 18.90
N LEU A 454 -12.87 4.28 18.65
CA LEU A 454 -11.96 4.83 17.66
C LEU A 454 -11.81 3.89 16.47
N SER A 455 -11.81 4.47 15.28
CA SER A 455 -11.55 3.77 14.02
C SER A 455 -10.36 4.36 13.30
N GLY A 456 -9.62 3.50 12.56
CA GLY A 456 -8.53 3.93 11.69
C GLY A 456 -8.16 2.83 10.69
N LEU A 457 -7.81 3.24 9.48
CA LEU A 457 -7.44 2.34 8.39
C LEU A 457 -5.98 2.48 7.98
N ILE A 458 -5.34 3.60 8.25
CA ILE A 458 -3.96 3.88 7.85
C ILE A 458 -3.02 3.81 9.06
N THR A 459 -1.74 3.56 8.83
CA THR A 459 -0.77 3.40 9.91
C THR A 459 -0.66 4.60 10.85
N PRO A 460 -0.71 5.88 10.38
CA PRO A 460 -0.71 7.04 11.28
C PRO A 460 -1.86 7.06 12.28
N SER A 461 -3.01 6.46 11.96
CA SER A 461 -4.15 6.38 12.87
C SER A 461 -3.82 5.64 14.16
N LEU A 462 -2.87 4.71 14.11
CA LEU A 462 -2.42 3.95 15.28
C LEU A 462 -1.73 4.86 16.32
N ASP A 463 -0.90 5.81 15.87
CA ASP A 463 -0.23 6.78 16.76
C ASP A 463 -1.25 7.80 17.31
N GLU A 464 -2.23 8.23 16.50
CA GLU A 464 -3.31 9.10 16.98
C GLU A 464 -4.20 8.41 18.04
N MET A 465 -4.46 7.11 17.91
CA MET A 465 -5.17 6.35 18.94
C MET A 465 -4.39 6.28 20.27
N VAL A 466 -3.05 6.19 20.22
CA VAL A 466 -2.20 6.29 21.41
C VAL A 466 -2.32 7.69 22.03
N THR A 467 -2.29 8.74 21.20
CA THR A 467 -2.45 10.12 21.66
C THR A 467 -3.81 10.34 22.34
N VAL A 468 -4.90 9.82 21.76
CA VAL A 468 -6.24 9.87 22.43
C VAL A 468 -6.20 9.19 23.79
N ALA A 469 -5.60 8.00 23.89
CA ALA A 469 -5.47 7.25 25.14
C ALA A 469 -4.69 8.03 26.22
N GLU A 470 -3.56 8.65 25.84
CA GLU A 470 -2.75 9.50 26.72
C GLU A 470 -3.54 10.72 27.21
N GLU A 471 -4.27 11.38 26.33
CA GLU A 471 -5.07 12.55 26.69
C GLU A 471 -6.30 12.18 27.54
N MET A 472 -6.92 11.01 27.31
CA MET A 472 -7.95 10.47 28.21
C MET A 472 -7.38 10.25 29.62
N LYS A 473 -6.18 9.66 29.73
CA LYS A 473 -5.48 9.49 31.01
C LYS A 473 -5.20 10.83 31.66
N ARG A 474 -4.66 11.82 30.93
CA ARG A 474 -4.36 13.17 31.42
C ARG A 474 -5.63 13.89 31.89
N ALA A 475 -6.74 13.65 31.21
CA ALA A 475 -8.06 14.22 31.58
C ALA A 475 -8.75 13.48 32.73
N GLY A 476 -8.14 12.44 33.30
CA GLY A 476 -8.68 11.63 34.41
C GLY A 476 -9.95 10.85 34.05
N MET A 477 -10.13 10.50 32.77
CA MET A 477 -11.25 9.69 32.32
C MET A 477 -11.06 8.23 32.75
N THR A 478 -12.18 7.52 32.92
CA THR A 478 -12.19 6.09 33.32
C THR A 478 -13.06 5.21 32.43
N MET A 479 -13.75 5.81 31.47
CA MET A 479 -14.64 5.11 30.55
C MET A 479 -13.88 4.18 29.61
N PRO A 480 -14.48 3.07 29.16
CA PRO A 480 -13.88 2.16 28.19
C PRO A 480 -13.53 2.83 26.86
N LEU A 481 -12.37 2.42 26.30
CA LEU A 481 -11.90 2.81 24.97
C LEU A 481 -11.91 1.58 24.05
N LEU A 482 -12.74 1.62 23.02
CA LEU A 482 -12.85 0.59 21.99
C LEU A 482 -11.94 0.95 20.82
N ILE A 483 -11.12 0.01 20.36
CA ILE A 483 -10.17 0.19 19.27
C ILE A 483 -10.58 -0.72 18.11
N GLY A 484 -10.91 -0.12 16.98
CA GLY A 484 -11.31 -0.82 15.75
C GLY A 484 -10.68 -0.23 14.49
N GLY A 485 -10.89 -0.92 13.37
CA GLY A 485 -10.35 -0.55 12.07
C GLY A 485 -9.33 -1.55 11.53
N ALA A 486 -9.18 -1.59 10.19
CA ALA A 486 -8.46 -2.68 9.51
C ALA A 486 -6.95 -2.74 9.79
N THR A 487 -6.31 -1.63 10.20
CA THR A 487 -4.90 -1.61 10.59
C THR A 487 -4.68 -1.91 12.07
N THR A 488 -5.73 -1.88 12.87
CA THR A 488 -5.63 -2.17 14.29
C THR A 488 -5.44 -3.66 14.54
N SER A 489 -4.80 -3.99 15.62
CA SER A 489 -4.64 -5.39 16.05
C SER A 489 -4.61 -5.51 17.56
N LYS A 490 -5.02 -6.68 18.07
CA LYS A 490 -4.93 -6.99 19.49
C LYS A 490 -3.49 -6.80 20.03
N VAL A 491 -2.49 -7.13 19.21
CA VAL A 491 -1.07 -7.00 19.59
C VAL A 491 -0.67 -5.54 19.73
N HIS A 492 -1.03 -4.68 18.75
CA HIS A 492 -0.75 -3.24 18.82
C HIS A 492 -1.48 -2.59 19.99
N THR A 493 -2.77 -2.91 20.16
CA THR A 493 -3.56 -2.40 21.29
C THR A 493 -2.92 -2.77 22.63
N ALA A 494 -2.49 -4.03 22.80
CA ALA A 494 -1.84 -4.51 24.02
C ALA A 494 -0.49 -3.84 24.31
N LEU A 495 0.31 -3.54 23.26
CA LEU A 495 1.69 -3.04 23.42
C LEU A 495 1.77 -1.51 23.47
N ARG A 496 0.87 -0.78 22.80
CA ARG A 496 1.00 0.66 22.61
C ARG A 496 -0.17 1.48 23.18
N ILE A 497 -1.40 1.04 22.97
CA ILE A 497 -2.57 1.84 23.35
C ILE A 497 -2.97 1.57 24.82
N ALA A 498 -3.10 0.29 25.21
CA ALA A 498 -3.51 -0.06 26.55
C ALA A 498 -2.54 0.45 27.67
N PRO A 499 -1.21 0.46 27.49
CA PRO A 499 -0.31 1.07 28.47
C PRO A 499 -0.42 2.59 28.59
N ALA A 500 -0.96 3.26 27.58
CA ALA A 500 -1.12 4.72 27.53
C ALA A 500 -2.35 5.22 28.29
N TYR A 501 -3.25 4.32 28.72
CA TYR A 501 -4.48 4.66 29.42
C TYR A 501 -4.74 3.78 30.64
N ASP A 502 -5.24 4.36 31.73
CA ASP A 502 -5.52 3.62 32.97
C ASP A 502 -6.91 2.96 33.00
N GLY A 503 -7.82 3.38 32.10
CA GLY A 503 -9.14 2.76 31.95
C GLY A 503 -9.12 1.53 31.03
N PRO A 504 -10.26 0.84 30.90
CA PRO A 504 -10.37 -0.33 30.04
C PRO A 504 -10.13 0.01 28.55
N VAL A 505 -9.21 -0.71 27.90
CA VAL A 505 -8.97 -0.61 26.46
C VAL A 505 -9.24 -1.97 25.82
N VAL A 506 -10.13 -2.02 24.82
CA VAL A 506 -10.54 -3.28 24.20
C VAL A 506 -10.43 -3.19 22.68
N HIS A 507 -9.66 -4.11 22.09
CA HIS A 507 -9.62 -4.28 20.66
C HIS A 507 -10.86 -5.01 20.15
N VAL A 508 -11.58 -4.39 19.21
CA VAL A 508 -12.77 -4.94 18.57
C VAL A 508 -12.40 -5.39 17.17
N LEU A 509 -12.48 -6.69 16.94
CA LEU A 509 -11.98 -7.32 15.71
C LEU A 509 -12.81 -6.92 14.48
N ASP A 510 -14.15 -6.89 14.65
CA ASP A 510 -15.12 -6.60 13.58
C ASP A 510 -16.42 -6.03 14.15
N ALA A 511 -17.30 -5.57 13.25
CA ALA A 511 -18.56 -4.94 13.63
C ALA A 511 -19.51 -5.88 14.37
N SER A 512 -19.51 -7.17 14.09
CA SER A 512 -20.39 -8.15 14.73
C SER A 512 -20.05 -8.32 16.21
N ARG A 513 -18.76 -8.22 16.56
CA ARG A 513 -18.29 -8.35 17.95
C ARG A 513 -18.43 -7.07 18.76
N ALA A 514 -18.59 -5.91 18.09
CA ALA A 514 -18.70 -4.63 18.76
C ALA A 514 -19.84 -4.59 19.77
N VAL A 515 -21.00 -5.16 19.43
CA VAL A 515 -22.17 -5.20 20.30
C VAL A 515 -21.94 -6.03 21.57
N GLY A 516 -21.39 -7.24 21.39
CA GLY A 516 -21.06 -8.11 22.54
C GLY A 516 -20.09 -7.43 23.50
N VAL A 517 -19.02 -6.83 22.96
CA VAL A 517 -18.03 -6.08 23.75
C VAL A 517 -18.66 -4.89 24.47
N ALA A 518 -19.40 -4.05 23.74
CA ALA A 518 -20.05 -2.86 24.31
C ALA A 518 -21.07 -3.26 25.38
N SER A 519 -21.90 -4.28 25.14
CA SER A 519 -22.89 -4.78 26.13
C SER A 519 -22.22 -5.33 27.38
N THR A 520 -21.08 -5.99 27.24
CA THR A 520 -20.32 -6.50 28.41
C THR A 520 -19.73 -5.34 29.21
N LEU A 521 -19.24 -4.30 28.56
CA LEU A 521 -18.59 -3.15 29.22
C LEU A 521 -19.59 -2.22 29.94
N VAL A 522 -20.86 -2.23 29.61
CA VAL A 522 -21.90 -1.49 30.35
C VAL A 522 -22.62 -2.34 31.40
N SER A 523 -22.29 -3.62 31.51
CA SER A 523 -22.90 -4.54 32.48
C SER A 523 -22.25 -4.40 33.85
N ASP A 524 -23.06 -4.17 34.86
CA ASP A 524 -22.58 -4.09 36.27
C ASP A 524 -22.10 -5.44 36.84
N THR A 525 -22.43 -6.56 36.17
CA THR A 525 -22.16 -7.91 36.72
C THR A 525 -20.99 -8.63 36.07
N ILE A 526 -20.70 -8.37 34.79
CA ILE A 526 -19.68 -9.11 34.02
C ILE A 526 -18.54 -8.22 33.50
N ARG A 527 -18.65 -6.90 33.71
CA ARG A 527 -17.65 -5.94 33.23
C ARG A 527 -16.27 -6.20 33.81
N ASP A 528 -16.19 -6.31 35.13
CA ASP A 528 -14.89 -6.36 35.82
C ASP A 528 -14.11 -7.65 35.47
N ASP A 529 -14.79 -8.79 35.41
CA ASP A 529 -14.21 -10.05 34.98
C ASP A 529 -13.72 -9.98 33.51
N PHE A 530 -14.49 -9.33 32.62
CA PHE A 530 -14.11 -9.15 31.23
C PHE A 530 -12.91 -8.22 31.07
N VAL A 531 -12.87 -7.12 31.81
CA VAL A 531 -11.74 -6.17 31.80
C VAL A 531 -10.48 -6.85 32.31
N GLN A 532 -10.57 -7.59 33.43
CA GLN A 532 -9.44 -8.31 34.00
C GLN A 532 -8.90 -9.36 33.02
N LYS A 533 -9.78 -10.16 32.42
CA LYS A 533 -9.39 -11.16 31.43
C LYS A 533 -8.70 -10.52 30.22
N THR A 534 -9.21 -9.38 29.74
CA THR A 534 -8.58 -8.65 28.64
C THR A 534 -7.19 -8.12 29.01
N ALA A 535 -7.03 -7.62 30.24
CA ALA A 535 -5.75 -7.15 30.77
C ALA A 535 -4.73 -8.29 30.86
N ASP A 536 -5.14 -9.46 31.36
CA ASP A 536 -4.28 -10.66 31.47
C ASP A 536 -3.84 -11.16 30.07
N GLU A 537 -4.76 -11.15 29.11
CA GLU A 537 -4.44 -11.50 27.71
C GLU A 537 -3.45 -10.53 27.09
N TYR A 538 -3.56 -9.21 27.38
CA TYR A 538 -2.62 -8.21 26.89
C TYR A 538 -1.25 -8.34 27.56
N GLU A 539 -1.20 -8.68 28.85
CA GLU A 539 0.06 -8.94 29.54
C GLU A 539 0.77 -10.17 28.97
N ALA A 540 0.05 -11.26 28.68
CA ALA A 540 0.61 -12.42 28.01
C ALA A 540 1.21 -12.07 26.65
N VAL A 541 0.56 -11.18 25.87
CA VAL A 541 1.07 -10.67 24.59
C VAL A 541 2.37 -9.88 24.80
N ARG A 542 2.44 -9.00 25.81
CA ARG A 542 3.63 -8.21 26.16
C ARG A 542 4.82 -9.12 26.51
N ILE A 543 4.61 -10.11 27.37
CA ILE A 543 5.64 -11.07 27.80
C ILE A 543 6.16 -11.89 26.61
N ALA A 544 5.25 -12.41 25.76
CA ALA A 544 5.62 -13.18 24.58
C ALA A 544 6.46 -12.38 23.58
N ARG A 545 6.23 -11.06 23.50
CA ARG A 545 6.98 -10.18 22.61
C ARG A 545 8.34 -9.77 23.18
N ALA A 546 8.42 -9.51 24.49
CA ALA A 546 9.69 -9.18 25.16
C ALA A 546 10.73 -10.30 25.03
N ASN A 547 10.28 -11.55 24.89
CA ASN A 547 11.15 -12.74 24.75
C ASN A 547 11.57 -13.06 23.31
N LYS A 548 11.12 -12.31 22.30
CA LYS A 548 11.62 -12.44 20.92
C LYS A 548 12.94 -11.69 20.79
N GLY A 549 14.05 -12.44 20.79
CA GLY A 549 15.40 -11.91 20.64
C GLY A 549 15.58 -11.10 19.35
N GLN A 550 16.30 -10.00 19.47
CA GLN A 550 16.80 -9.25 18.32
C GLN A 550 17.85 -10.08 17.58
N SER A 551 17.84 -10.06 16.27
CA SER A 551 18.92 -10.61 15.45
C SER A 551 20.24 -9.93 15.82
N GLU A 552 21.25 -10.71 16.19
CA GLU A 552 22.59 -10.18 16.52
C GLU A 552 23.21 -9.57 15.25
N LEU A 553 23.39 -8.26 15.25
CA LEU A 553 24.19 -7.57 14.24
C LEU A 553 25.68 -7.73 14.54
N ILE A 554 26.48 -7.87 13.51
CA ILE A 554 27.92 -7.90 13.67
C ILE A 554 28.41 -6.48 13.97
N PRO A 555 29.26 -6.30 14.99
CA PRO A 555 29.92 -5.03 15.23
C PRO A 555 30.67 -4.52 13.98
N ILE A 556 30.66 -3.20 13.78
CA ILE A 556 31.25 -2.58 12.58
C ILE A 556 32.75 -2.90 12.46
N GLU A 557 33.46 -3.04 13.58
CA GLU A 557 34.87 -3.41 13.63
C GLU A 557 35.10 -4.82 13.09
N ALA A 558 34.25 -5.77 13.43
CA ALA A 558 34.29 -7.13 12.92
C ALA A 558 33.98 -7.16 11.41
N ALA A 559 33.03 -6.34 10.95
CA ALA A 559 32.73 -6.19 9.53
C ALA A 559 33.89 -5.57 8.76
N ARG A 560 34.57 -4.57 9.32
CA ARG A 560 35.78 -3.97 8.76
C ARG A 560 36.95 -4.96 8.70
N ALA A 561 37.13 -5.76 9.73
CA ALA A 561 38.16 -6.80 9.78
C ALA A 561 37.92 -7.90 8.74
N ASN A 562 36.65 -8.21 8.43
CA ASN A 562 36.25 -9.18 7.41
C ASN A 562 36.14 -8.59 5.99
N ALA A 563 36.62 -7.37 5.78
CA ALA A 563 36.56 -6.72 4.48
C ALA A 563 37.38 -7.46 3.41
N PHE A 564 36.93 -7.39 2.15
CA PHE A 564 37.64 -7.98 1.01
C PHE A 564 39.09 -7.44 0.93
N PRO A 565 40.12 -8.31 0.92
CA PRO A 565 41.52 -7.89 0.79
C PRO A 565 41.81 -7.46 -0.64
N ALA A 566 41.56 -6.17 -0.95
CA ALA A 566 41.92 -5.63 -2.27
C ALA A 566 43.42 -5.54 -2.45
N ASP A 567 43.93 -5.99 -3.62
CA ASP A 567 45.29 -5.75 -4.00
C ASP A 567 45.50 -4.26 -4.31
N MET A 568 46.10 -3.56 -3.36
CA MET A 568 46.35 -2.12 -3.47
C MET A 568 47.52 -1.78 -4.40
N ALA A 569 48.28 -2.77 -4.85
CA ALA A 569 49.34 -2.58 -5.84
C ALA A 569 48.78 -2.51 -7.28
N LEU A 570 47.59 -3.07 -7.50
CA LEU A 570 46.97 -3.06 -8.81
C LEU A 570 46.54 -1.63 -9.19
N LYS A 571 47.18 -1.07 -10.18
CA LYS A 571 46.80 0.25 -10.74
C LYS A 571 45.88 0.03 -11.93
N PRO A 572 44.54 0.29 -11.79
CA PRO A 572 43.65 0.27 -12.96
C PRO A 572 44.08 1.39 -13.94
N ALA A 573 43.93 1.13 -15.24
CA ALA A 573 44.15 2.16 -16.25
C ALA A 573 43.22 3.35 -16.02
N ALA A 574 43.76 4.55 -16.08
CA ALA A 574 42.94 5.76 -16.03
C ALA A 574 42.13 5.88 -17.33
N PRO A 575 40.84 6.27 -17.28
CA PRO A 575 40.06 6.53 -18.49
C PRO A 575 40.68 7.69 -19.28
N LYS A 576 40.70 7.57 -20.61
CA LYS A 576 41.23 8.61 -21.48
C LYS A 576 40.39 9.89 -21.44
N GLN A 577 39.12 9.77 -21.24
CA GLN A 577 38.17 10.87 -21.20
C GLN A 577 37.35 10.83 -19.88
N PRO A 578 37.77 11.56 -18.84
CA PRO A 578 37.00 11.71 -17.61
C PRO A 578 35.83 12.70 -17.84
N GLY A 579 34.80 12.63 -17.00
CA GLY A 579 33.60 13.46 -17.03
C GLY A 579 32.35 12.73 -17.48
N VAL A 580 31.35 13.48 -17.89
CA VAL A 580 30.08 12.94 -18.35
C VAL A 580 30.07 12.73 -19.85
N HIS A 581 29.68 11.57 -20.28
CA HIS A 581 29.50 11.18 -21.67
C HIS A 581 28.05 10.85 -21.93
N VAL A 582 27.43 11.57 -22.86
CA VAL A 582 26.02 11.36 -23.26
C VAL A 582 26.00 10.65 -24.60
N PHE A 583 25.24 9.57 -24.67
CA PHE A 583 25.01 8.78 -25.89
C PHE A 583 23.53 8.95 -26.25
N GLU A 584 23.24 9.72 -27.29
CA GLU A 584 21.84 10.03 -27.68
C GLU A 584 21.23 8.92 -28.55
N ASP A 585 22.07 8.22 -29.34
CA ASP A 585 21.63 7.16 -30.25
C ASP A 585 22.78 6.13 -30.39
N TRP A 586 22.88 5.21 -29.43
CA TRP A 586 23.86 4.12 -29.53
C TRP A 586 23.38 3.09 -30.52
N ASP A 587 24.26 2.56 -31.36
CA ASP A 587 23.91 1.56 -32.36
C ASP A 587 23.30 0.31 -31.68
N LEU A 588 22.06 -0.01 -32.06
CA LEU A 588 21.36 -1.17 -31.54
C LEU A 588 22.05 -2.50 -31.90
N ALA A 589 22.75 -2.53 -33.04
CA ALA A 589 23.51 -3.71 -33.45
C ALA A 589 24.64 -4.02 -32.46
N ASP A 590 25.30 -3.01 -31.92
CA ASP A 590 26.34 -3.19 -30.89
C ASP A 590 25.79 -3.75 -29.58
N LEU A 591 24.51 -3.50 -29.28
CA LEU A 591 23.85 -3.95 -28.05
C LEU A 591 23.39 -5.40 -28.11
N ARG A 592 23.17 -5.93 -29.31
CA ARG A 592 22.66 -7.29 -29.53
C ARG A 592 23.40 -8.37 -28.78
N GLU A 593 24.73 -8.36 -28.85
CA GLU A 593 25.59 -9.35 -28.20
C GLU A 593 25.66 -9.19 -26.68
N LEU A 594 25.08 -8.12 -26.15
CA LEU A 594 25.16 -7.74 -24.74
C LEU A 594 23.83 -7.96 -24.01
N ILE A 595 22.81 -8.45 -24.74
CA ILE A 595 21.51 -8.75 -24.17
C ILE A 595 21.64 -9.92 -23.20
N ASP A 596 21.18 -9.74 -21.96
CA ASP A 596 20.94 -10.82 -21.02
C ASP A 596 19.57 -11.47 -21.36
N TRP A 597 19.60 -12.64 -21.96
CA TRP A 597 18.42 -13.36 -22.39
C TRP A 597 17.69 -14.11 -21.27
N THR A 598 18.29 -14.26 -20.11
CA THR A 598 17.66 -14.95 -18.98
C THR A 598 16.34 -14.28 -18.54
N PRO A 599 16.26 -12.94 -18.39
CA PRO A 599 15.00 -12.26 -18.09
C PRO A 599 13.95 -12.40 -19.19
N PHE A 600 14.37 -12.51 -20.46
CA PHE A 600 13.45 -12.75 -21.57
C PHE A 600 12.73 -14.09 -21.42
N PHE A 601 13.45 -15.20 -21.19
CA PHE A 601 12.85 -16.49 -21.00
C PHE A 601 11.94 -16.56 -19.77
N ARG A 602 12.33 -15.91 -18.68
CA ARG A 602 11.52 -15.81 -17.48
C ARG A 602 10.21 -15.05 -17.69
N ALA A 603 10.20 -14.00 -18.54
CA ALA A 603 9.00 -13.27 -18.91
C ALA A 603 7.99 -14.14 -19.70
N TRP A 604 8.47 -15.19 -20.34
CA TRP A 604 7.66 -16.21 -21.03
C TRP A 604 7.43 -17.46 -20.18
N GLU A 605 7.64 -17.38 -18.86
CA GLU A 605 7.45 -18.44 -17.86
C GLU A 605 8.29 -19.70 -18.11
N LEU A 606 9.40 -19.57 -18.85
CA LEU A 606 10.35 -20.66 -19.07
C LEU A 606 11.42 -20.67 -17.98
N ALA A 607 11.49 -21.76 -17.21
CA ALA A 607 12.43 -21.92 -16.13
C ALA A 607 13.83 -22.34 -16.65
N GLY A 608 14.83 -21.52 -16.37
CA GLY A 608 16.23 -21.80 -16.74
C GLY A 608 17.03 -20.54 -16.99
N ASN A 609 18.35 -20.68 -17.11
CA ASN A 609 19.25 -19.56 -17.40
C ASN A 609 19.84 -19.72 -18.81
N TYR A 610 19.93 -18.63 -19.55
CA TYR A 610 20.61 -18.61 -20.84
C TYR A 610 22.13 -18.72 -20.66
N PRO A 611 22.85 -19.51 -21.49
CA PRO A 611 22.36 -20.27 -22.66
C PRO A 611 21.89 -21.70 -22.35
N ALA A 612 22.06 -22.20 -21.11
CA ALA A 612 21.76 -23.60 -20.76
C ALA A 612 20.29 -23.98 -21.01
N ILE A 613 19.36 -23.03 -20.90
CA ILE A 613 17.93 -23.25 -21.14
C ILE A 613 17.62 -23.80 -22.54
N LEU A 614 18.42 -23.44 -23.55
CA LEU A 614 18.22 -23.89 -24.94
C LEU A 614 18.44 -25.40 -25.13
N THR A 615 19.15 -26.04 -24.21
CA THR A 615 19.44 -27.48 -24.22
C THR A 615 18.74 -28.24 -23.07
N ASP A 616 17.81 -27.58 -22.38
CA ASP A 616 17.07 -28.19 -21.29
C ASP A 616 16.15 -29.31 -21.81
N ALA A 617 16.07 -30.40 -21.06
CA ALA A 617 15.34 -31.61 -21.49
C ALA A 617 13.82 -31.41 -21.54
N VAL A 618 13.26 -30.42 -20.82
CA VAL A 618 11.83 -30.16 -20.71
C VAL A 618 11.40 -28.98 -21.54
N VAL A 619 12.11 -27.86 -21.41
CA VAL A 619 11.74 -26.58 -22.02
C VAL A 619 12.62 -26.17 -23.20
N GLY A 620 13.68 -26.91 -23.51
CA GLY A 620 14.70 -26.53 -24.48
C GLY A 620 14.18 -26.30 -25.90
N GLU A 621 13.26 -27.15 -26.38
CA GLU A 621 12.64 -26.98 -27.71
C GLU A 621 11.84 -25.69 -27.79
N SER A 622 10.99 -25.44 -26.79
CA SER A 622 10.19 -24.21 -26.71
C SER A 622 11.07 -22.97 -26.56
N ALA A 623 12.11 -23.05 -25.73
CA ALA A 623 13.06 -21.97 -25.53
C ALA A 623 13.85 -21.64 -26.79
N THR A 624 14.27 -22.66 -27.56
CA THR A 624 14.99 -22.48 -28.83
C THR A 624 14.11 -21.81 -29.86
N SER A 625 12.88 -22.29 -30.05
CA SER A 625 11.92 -21.69 -31.00
C SER A 625 11.64 -20.23 -30.65
N LEU A 626 11.36 -19.94 -29.37
CA LEU A 626 11.11 -18.58 -28.88
C LEU A 626 12.34 -17.68 -29.08
N PHE A 627 13.55 -18.19 -28.86
CA PHE A 627 14.79 -17.45 -29.05
C PHE A 627 15.03 -17.11 -30.52
N GLU A 628 14.76 -18.05 -31.45
CA GLU A 628 14.86 -17.80 -32.89
C GLU A 628 13.88 -16.72 -33.36
N ASP A 629 12.65 -16.73 -32.85
CA ASP A 629 11.67 -15.69 -33.18
C ASP A 629 12.06 -14.34 -32.59
N ALA A 630 12.59 -14.32 -31.37
CA ALA A 630 13.14 -13.11 -30.77
C ALA A 630 14.34 -12.54 -31.57
N GLN A 631 15.21 -13.41 -32.13
CA GLN A 631 16.32 -12.98 -32.99
C GLN A 631 15.81 -12.33 -34.29
N LYS A 632 14.81 -12.95 -34.97
CA LYS A 632 14.18 -12.38 -36.16
C LYS A 632 13.55 -11.02 -35.87
N MET A 633 12.83 -10.91 -34.75
CA MET A 633 12.24 -9.65 -34.32
C MET A 633 13.30 -8.58 -34.05
N LEU A 634 14.39 -8.96 -33.39
CA LEU A 634 15.51 -8.06 -33.10
C LEU A 634 16.20 -7.57 -34.37
N ASP A 635 16.34 -8.45 -35.38
CA ASP A 635 16.85 -8.06 -36.71
C ASP A 635 15.97 -6.99 -37.34
N GLN A 636 14.66 -7.13 -37.25
CA GLN A 636 13.71 -6.15 -37.76
C GLN A 636 13.78 -4.84 -36.97
N ILE A 637 13.81 -4.88 -35.64
CA ILE A 637 13.93 -3.70 -34.77
C ILE A 637 15.19 -2.90 -35.11
N ILE A 638 16.31 -3.58 -35.36
CA ILE A 638 17.57 -2.94 -35.73
C ILE A 638 17.52 -2.34 -37.11
N ALA A 639 17.01 -3.10 -38.11
CA ALA A 639 16.98 -2.66 -39.50
C ALA A 639 16.01 -1.48 -39.72
N GLU A 640 14.87 -1.51 -39.04
CA GLU A 640 13.83 -0.48 -39.18
C GLU A 640 13.95 0.65 -38.14
N LYS A 641 14.93 0.56 -37.21
CA LYS A 641 15.17 1.54 -36.15
C LYS A 641 13.94 1.87 -35.31
N TRP A 642 13.22 0.86 -34.84
CA TRP A 642 12.04 1.04 -34.01
C TRP A 642 12.35 1.66 -32.66
N LEU A 643 13.57 1.48 -32.16
CA LEU A 643 14.02 1.95 -30.84
C LEU A 643 15.26 2.84 -30.97
N THR A 644 15.38 3.80 -30.07
CA THR A 644 16.57 4.63 -29.88
C THR A 644 17.22 4.27 -28.57
N ALA A 645 18.50 3.89 -28.59
CA ALA A 645 19.25 3.59 -27.39
C ALA A 645 19.98 4.83 -26.87
N LYS A 646 19.58 5.32 -25.70
CA LYS A 646 20.21 6.46 -25.03
C LYS A 646 20.94 6.00 -23.76
N GLY A 647 22.08 6.62 -23.50
CA GLY A 647 22.85 6.31 -22.31
C GLY A 647 23.66 7.49 -21.81
N VAL A 648 23.99 7.49 -20.53
CA VAL A 648 24.92 8.45 -19.92
C VAL A 648 25.95 7.68 -19.10
N ALA A 649 27.22 7.96 -19.34
CA ALA A 649 28.33 7.43 -18.56
C ALA A 649 29.08 8.56 -17.88
N GLY A 650 29.48 8.35 -16.63
CA GLY A 650 30.26 9.32 -15.89
C GLY A 650 31.55 8.69 -15.34
N LEU A 651 32.69 9.35 -15.53
CA LEU A 651 33.99 8.91 -15.09
C LEU A 651 34.64 10.05 -14.27
N TRP A 652 34.77 9.86 -12.96
CA TRP A 652 35.29 10.88 -12.07
C TRP A 652 36.47 10.36 -11.23
N PRO A 653 37.40 11.25 -10.85
CA PRO A 653 38.35 10.93 -9.81
C PRO A 653 37.62 10.65 -8.50
N CYS A 654 38.03 9.59 -7.83
CA CYS A 654 37.52 9.30 -6.50
C CYS A 654 38.63 8.84 -5.56
N ARG A 655 38.41 8.99 -4.28
CA ARG A 655 39.27 8.45 -3.22
C ARG A 655 38.42 7.81 -2.13
N ARG A 656 39.04 6.95 -1.38
CA ARG A 656 38.44 6.39 -0.19
C ARG A 656 38.78 7.26 1.03
N GLU A 657 37.79 7.57 1.85
CA GLU A 657 37.96 8.15 3.18
C GLU A 657 37.26 7.24 4.19
N GLY A 658 37.98 6.46 4.97
CA GLY A 658 37.42 5.46 5.87
C GLY A 658 36.60 4.39 5.12
N ASP A 659 35.31 4.33 5.36
CA ASP A 659 34.38 3.44 4.67
C ASP A 659 33.68 4.13 3.48
N ASP A 660 33.89 5.42 3.29
CA ASP A 660 33.24 6.22 2.25
C ASP A 660 34.08 6.33 0.97
N VAL A 661 33.41 6.61 -0.14
CA VAL A 661 33.99 6.97 -1.42
C VAL A 661 33.69 8.44 -1.69
N VAL A 662 34.74 9.23 -1.74
CA VAL A 662 34.61 10.66 -2.07
C VAL A 662 34.88 10.83 -3.55
N ILE A 663 33.90 11.34 -4.29
CA ILE A 663 33.97 11.62 -5.72
C ILE A 663 34.20 13.12 -5.90
N SER A 664 35.13 13.48 -6.78
CA SER A 664 35.34 14.87 -7.19
C SER A 664 34.52 15.16 -8.44
N SER A 665 33.61 16.13 -8.36
CA SER A 665 32.82 16.60 -9.49
C SER A 665 33.63 17.38 -10.53
N SER A 666 34.87 17.79 -10.19
CA SER A 666 35.77 18.47 -11.11
C SER A 666 36.83 17.51 -11.67
N PRO A 667 37.12 17.52 -12.98
CA PRO A 667 38.23 16.78 -13.57
C PRO A 667 39.59 17.35 -13.18
N SER A 668 39.69 18.49 -12.50
CA SER A 668 40.91 19.12 -12.04
C SER A 668 41.57 18.35 -10.88
N PRO A 669 42.88 18.29 -10.76
CA PRO A 669 43.56 17.60 -9.67
C PRO A 669 43.12 18.22 -8.33
N LEU A 670 42.68 17.33 -7.42
CA LEU A 670 42.20 17.64 -6.06
C LEU A 670 43.17 18.61 -5.34
N ARG A 671 42.94 19.90 -5.43
CA ARG A 671 43.44 20.92 -4.53
C ARG A 671 42.25 21.53 -3.82
N GLY A 672 42.08 21.18 -2.53
CA GLY A 672 41.24 21.87 -1.57
C GLY A 672 39.72 21.85 -1.85
N GLU A 673 38.98 21.63 -0.86
CA GLU A 673 37.54 21.90 -0.63
C GLU A 673 36.65 22.10 -1.88
N GLY A 674 36.29 20.99 -2.54
CA GLY A 674 35.23 20.94 -3.53
C GLY A 674 34.10 20.03 -3.00
N ASP A 675 32.91 20.27 -3.47
CA ASP A 675 31.67 19.57 -3.13
C ASP A 675 31.86 18.08 -2.83
N LYS A 676 31.74 17.69 -1.57
CA LYS A 676 31.95 16.33 -1.09
C LYS A 676 30.63 15.59 -1.14
N THR A 677 30.35 14.94 -2.25
CA THR A 677 29.30 13.93 -2.25
C THR A 677 29.89 12.62 -1.71
N ALA A 678 29.71 12.36 -0.43
CA ALA A 678 30.07 11.09 0.17
C ALA A 678 28.99 10.03 -0.16
N LEU A 679 29.41 8.92 -0.73
CA LEU A 679 28.56 7.74 -0.84
C LEU A 679 28.95 6.78 0.29
N PRO A 680 28.02 6.45 1.22
CA PRO A 680 28.31 5.47 2.25
C PRO A 680 28.62 4.12 1.61
N ALA A 681 29.65 3.47 2.09
CA ALA A 681 29.90 2.08 1.72
C ALA A 681 28.81 1.20 2.31
N PRO A 682 28.33 0.16 1.62
CA PRO A 682 27.40 -0.79 2.19
C PRO A 682 28.03 -1.49 3.39
N ALA A 683 27.68 -1.04 4.58
CA ALA A 683 28.34 -1.46 5.83
C ALA A 683 27.77 -2.76 6.40
N ASP A 684 26.61 -3.21 5.95
CA ASP A 684 25.89 -4.30 6.59
C ASP A 684 25.83 -5.56 5.76
N ARG A 685 26.59 -6.54 6.18
CA ARG A 685 26.34 -7.92 5.80
C ARG A 685 26.42 -8.81 7.02
N GLN A 686 25.39 -9.58 7.24
CA GLN A 686 25.40 -10.66 8.21
C GLN A 686 26.60 -11.58 7.96
N ALA A 687 27.40 -11.81 8.99
CA ALA A 687 28.51 -12.77 8.89
C ALA A 687 27.95 -14.19 8.93
N ARG A 688 27.51 -14.68 7.82
CA ARG A 688 27.56 -16.12 7.58
C ARG A 688 28.80 -16.40 6.72
N ARG A 689 29.91 -16.74 7.37
CA ARG A 689 31.12 -17.43 6.88
C ARG A 689 31.69 -17.07 5.49
N ALA A 690 31.13 -16.11 4.78
CA ALA A 690 31.66 -15.60 3.51
C ALA A 690 32.34 -14.25 3.75
N ARG A 691 33.55 -14.06 3.22
CA ARG A 691 34.22 -12.76 3.24
C ARG A 691 33.33 -11.72 2.59
N GLN A 692 33.06 -10.64 3.29
CA GLN A 692 32.25 -9.55 2.75
C GLN A 692 32.96 -8.96 1.54
N TYR A 693 32.29 -9.02 0.41
CA TYR A 693 32.72 -8.36 -0.81
C TYR A 693 32.25 -6.89 -0.75
N VAL A 694 33.01 -6.05 -0.05
CA VAL A 694 32.99 -4.62 -0.34
C VAL A 694 33.75 -4.48 -1.64
N PRO A 695 33.24 -3.86 -2.72
CA PRO A 695 33.98 -3.70 -3.96
C PRO A 695 35.15 -2.72 -3.76
N ARG A 696 36.11 -3.07 -2.90
CA ARG A 696 37.37 -2.34 -2.71
C ARG A 696 38.23 -2.33 -3.97
N ARG A 697 37.84 -3.07 -5.02
CA ARG A 697 38.47 -3.02 -6.33
C ARG A 697 38.61 -1.60 -6.88
N PHE A 698 37.78 -0.69 -6.44
CA PHE A 698 37.71 0.66 -6.96
C PHE A 698 38.23 1.72 -5.99
N TYR A 699 38.62 1.35 -4.77
CA TYR A 699 38.98 2.30 -3.72
C TYR A 699 40.41 2.09 -3.24
N ARG A 700 41.27 3.03 -3.54
CA ARG A 700 42.63 3.10 -3.06
C ARG A 700 42.83 4.39 -2.28
N SER A 701 43.67 4.36 -1.24
CA SER A 701 44.21 5.59 -0.65
C SER A 701 45.07 6.27 -1.73
N GLY A 702 44.50 7.26 -2.37
CA GLY A 702 45.09 7.93 -3.53
C GLY A 702 44.05 8.17 -4.62
N ARG A 703 44.34 9.03 -5.56
CA ARG A 703 43.40 9.42 -6.63
C ARG A 703 43.03 8.25 -7.51
N ARG A 704 41.74 7.99 -7.67
CA ARG A 704 41.17 7.02 -8.62
C ARG A 704 40.06 7.67 -9.46
N LEU A 705 39.81 7.03 -10.59
CA LEU A 705 38.72 7.37 -11.46
C LEU A 705 37.58 6.35 -11.23
N ASP A 706 36.40 6.81 -10.86
CA ASP A 706 35.23 5.97 -10.70
C ASP A 706 34.44 5.87 -12.01
N ARG A 707 33.75 4.78 -12.18
CA ARG A 707 33.05 4.42 -13.39
C ARG A 707 31.58 4.20 -13.06
N ARG A 708 30.73 5.10 -13.52
CA ARG A 708 29.26 4.93 -13.45
C ARG A 708 28.67 4.93 -14.84
N LEU A 709 28.05 3.81 -15.19
CA LEU A 709 27.16 3.70 -16.32
C LEU A 709 25.74 3.86 -15.81
N ARG A 710 25.04 4.91 -16.26
CA ARG A 710 23.59 5.02 -16.16
C ARG A 710 23.04 4.85 -17.57
N GLY A 711 22.61 3.65 -17.89
CA GLY A 711 21.90 3.35 -19.13
C GLY A 711 20.49 2.90 -18.80
N ASN A 712 19.58 3.27 -19.68
CA ASN A 712 18.27 2.63 -19.71
C ASN A 712 18.47 1.15 -20.04
N ARG A 713 18.28 0.28 -19.06
CA ARG A 713 18.28 -1.19 -19.09
C ARG A 713 19.40 -1.94 -19.81
N GLY A 714 20.09 -2.76 -19.07
CA GLY A 714 20.51 -4.08 -19.50
C GLY A 714 21.90 -4.25 -20.04
N ALA A 715 22.81 -3.29 -19.95
CA ALA A 715 24.19 -3.55 -20.38
C ALA A 715 25.15 -3.61 -19.19
N ARG A 716 25.27 -4.77 -18.57
CA ARG A 716 26.50 -5.16 -17.87
C ARG A 716 27.57 -5.39 -18.93
N ASP A 717 28.30 -4.33 -19.26
CA ASP A 717 29.13 -4.44 -20.43
C ASP A 717 30.62 -4.21 -20.19
N ARG A 718 31.37 -5.27 -20.39
CA ARG A 718 32.81 -5.18 -20.51
C ARG A 718 33.24 -4.49 -21.83
N ARG A 719 32.41 -4.56 -22.91
CA ARG A 719 32.73 -3.97 -24.22
C ARG A 719 32.43 -2.48 -24.26
N ALA A 720 31.27 -2.04 -23.78
CA ALA A 720 30.97 -0.60 -23.65
C ALA A 720 32.05 0.09 -22.79
N SER A 721 32.54 -0.61 -21.80
CA SER A 721 33.68 -0.19 -20.99
C SER A 721 34.96 -0.09 -21.79
N ARG A 722 35.23 -1.00 -22.75
CA ARG A 722 36.42 -0.94 -23.61
C ARG A 722 36.30 0.14 -24.68
N ALA A 723 35.08 0.31 -25.26
CA ALA A 723 34.79 1.36 -26.22
C ALA A 723 35.01 2.77 -25.65
N LEU A 724 34.61 2.98 -24.37
CA LEU A 724 34.88 4.23 -23.64
C LEU A 724 36.38 4.44 -23.31
N GLN A 725 37.17 3.37 -23.21
CA GLN A 725 38.59 3.45 -23.01
C GLN A 725 39.36 3.70 -24.31
N SER A 726 38.79 3.36 -25.48
CA SER A 726 39.40 3.52 -26.79
C SER A 726 39.05 4.83 -27.49
N ARG A 727 37.99 5.52 -27.05
CA ARG A 727 37.62 6.89 -27.46
C ARG A 727 37.95 7.85 -26.31
#